data_9f81f198148c4ea685977add89d13e38
#
_entry.id   9f81f198148c4ea685977add89d13e38
#
_cell.length_a   1.000
_cell.length_b   1.000
_cell.length_c   1.000
_cell.angle_alpha   90.00
_cell.angle_beta   90.00
_cell.angle_gamma   90.00
#
_symmetry.space_group_name_H-M   'P 1'
#
loop_
_entity.id
_entity.type
_entity.pdbx_description
1 polymer ?
#
loop_
_entity_poly.entity_id
_entity_poly.type
_entity_poly.pdbx_seq_one_letter_code
_entity_poly.pdbx_strand_id
1 'polypeptide(L)'
;MDRLPLIAPRPPKLSGMADALAEIEARGIYSNGGPVVRGFEAAATARLFDGAGDCLAVSNATVGLMLAIRHAAGPRAGKGNFALIPAFTFAATAHAAEWAGLTPLLCDVDPEDWAASAEAEARAFEKYGDRIAAVVPYATFGAGIDLARYRGYAERGVGVVIDAAASLGALDAEGRQFGAGAPFAMVYSMHATKVFATAEGGLVHSGDAALIEALRRMSNFGFADGRSAEGPGFNAKLPEVLGLVARARLDEIEGVAAHRMKLDAVYRAALGGFAAEKGFEFQELRGSRPALQFQSLLLPRAFAGHRRAIIETLAEQGIGAASYFSPHLGEQPWFRAHGVSEPLPVCDDVGARVLSLPVTDGMTEADVERVCAALIDACAASGLKSLPGAERRGAHVHAALIVGGGPAGTALLTAASKSDALVRLANAGLAVVERDAVLGRGEIGNYAITSDSTAETFLTAVKDNAHDGIAALETHSSGQEVAMHAGKLGVPLARATPFLEATGAQLGMIVAEQGGTVVTRSDVVEARRIADGVWAARVRNRVTGEVRVMRAEKLVIATGGYQARAHVEAEQVAGVALGALAGERLMAGDEFLRIGGLDALRARIAGTPAPRIAIVGGSTSALAAAALILKAAPALPLGAGALALYHRRPLRPFYRSAEEAHADGFTDFGPQDICPVSGFVYRLAGFRLEARELVLRMLGVGGRAPDPRMALRRIGELEDAAVRAEIEGADVVIGALGYRPRALPLFDQEGNRIALAADAPGRPRLVDQQCRVIDAEGRPVPGVFGIGLASGHVPDGRLGGEASFSGKANGLWLWQNDIGQMIVDQLLDSQAQAVA
;
A
#
# COMPACT_ATOMS: atom_id res chain seq x y z
N MET A 1 35.58 -29.36 3.56
CA MET A 1 34.42 -28.83 4.35
C MET A 1 33.19 -29.55 3.85
N ASP A 2 32.29 -29.96 4.72
CA ASP A 2 31.05 -30.62 4.31
C ASP A 2 30.19 -29.64 3.53
N ARG A 3 29.56 -30.14 2.46
CA ARG A 3 28.70 -29.36 1.59
C ARG A 3 27.36 -29.08 2.28
N LEU A 4 26.93 -27.83 2.29
CA LEU A 4 25.63 -27.37 2.79
C LEU A 4 24.74 -27.02 1.59
N PRO A 5 23.99 -27.96 1.01
CA PRO A 5 23.12 -27.66 -0.12
C PRO A 5 21.92 -26.82 0.34
N LEU A 6 21.39 -25.96 -0.54
CA LEU A 6 20.17 -25.19 -0.26
C LEU A 6 18.98 -26.10 0.12
N ILE A 7 18.88 -27.22 -0.53
CA ILE A 7 17.85 -28.23 -0.34
C ILE A 7 18.52 -29.58 -0.07
N ALA A 8 18.22 -30.17 1.08
CA ALA A 8 18.70 -31.48 1.48
C ALA A 8 17.51 -32.33 1.96
N PRO A 9 16.84 -33.04 1.03
CA PRO A 9 15.68 -33.84 1.37
C PRO A 9 16.01 -34.92 2.41
N ARG A 10 15.19 -35.02 3.45
CA ARG A 10 15.31 -36.06 4.47
C ARG A 10 13.93 -36.68 4.80
N PRO A 11 13.26 -37.31 3.82
CA PRO A 11 12.03 -38.03 4.09
C PRO A 11 12.31 -39.24 5.01
N PRO A 12 11.30 -39.71 5.76
CA PRO A 12 11.38 -40.96 6.49
C PRO A 12 11.83 -42.13 5.59
N LYS A 13 12.67 -42.99 6.11
CA LYS A 13 13.33 -44.08 5.33
C LYS A 13 12.39 -45.26 5.14
N LEU A 14 12.03 -45.57 3.90
CA LEU A 14 11.26 -46.78 3.56
C LEU A 14 11.90 -48.07 4.01
N SER A 15 13.22 -48.13 4.05
CA SER A 15 13.95 -49.33 4.58
C SER A 15 13.65 -49.66 6.02
N GLY A 16 13.14 -48.73 6.81
CA GLY A 16 12.65 -48.95 8.16
C GLY A 16 11.16 -49.37 8.25
N MET A 17 10.48 -49.54 7.13
CA MET A 17 9.02 -49.80 7.07
C MET A 17 8.71 -51.17 6.44
N ALA A 18 9.60 -52.16 6.54
CA ALA A 18 9.48 -53.46 5.86
C ALA A 18 8.16 -54.17 6.18
N ASP A 19 7.76 -54.23 7.46
CA ASP A 19 6.53 -54.89 7.86
C ASP A 19 5.28 -54.19 7.30
N ALA A 20 5.23 -52.86 7.30
CA ALA A 20 4.14 -52.10 6.75
C ALA A 20 4.06 -52.21 5.20
N LEU A 21 5.20 -52.33 4.52
CA LEU A 21 5.25 -52.63 3.09
C LEU A 21 4.72 -54.03 2.82
N ALA A 22 5.10 -55.03 3.59
CA ALA A 22 4.56 -56.40 3.46
C ALA A 22 3.06 -56.47 3.70
N GLU A 23 2.50 -55.63 4.56
CA GLU A 23 1.04 -55.52 4.75
C GLU A 23 0.36 -54.95 3.48
N ILE A 24 0.91 -53.97 2.78
CA ILE A 24 0.40 -53.44 1.53
C ILE A 24 0.40 -54.56 0.47
N GLU A 25 1.49 -55.29 0.37
CA GLU A 25 1.65 -56.42 -0.57
C GLU A 25 0.63 -57.52 -0.28
N ALA A 26 0.44 -57.89 0.98
CA ALA A 26 -0.49 -58.92 1.41
C ALA A 26 -1.95 -58.54 1.13
N ARG A 27 -2.31 -57.23 1.23
CA ARG A 27 -3.64 -56.72 0.90
C ARG A 27 -3.88 -56.59 -0.59
N GLY A 28 -2.80 -56.43 -1.39
CA GLY A 28 -2.89 -56.22 -2.84
C GLY A 28 -3.50 -54.84 -3.22
N ILE A 29 -3.57 -53.89 -2.28
CA ILE A 29 -4.10 -52.55 -2.51
C ILE A 29 -2.91 -51.56 -2.51
N TYR A 30 -2.51 -51.11 -3.69
CA TYR A 30 -1.36 -50.22 -3.88
C TYR A 30 -1.74 -48.76 -4.09
N SER A 31 -3.02 -48.50 -4.35
CA SER A 31 -3.53 -47.17 -4.72
C SER A 31 -5.05 -47.10 -4.47
N ASN A 32 -5.72 -46.09 -5.04
CA ASN A 32 -7.19 -45.92 -4.99
C ASN A 32 -7.75 -45.60 -3.60
N GLY A 33 -7.01 -44.86 -2.78
CA GLY A 33 -7.41 -44.46 -1.44
C GLY A 33 -7.55 -45.67 -0.51
N GLY A 34 -6.52 -46.51 -0.49
CA GLY A 34 -6.46 -47.67 0.37
C GLY A 34 -6.27 -47.31 1.85
N PRO A 35 -6.15 -48.35 2.71
CA PRO A 35 -6.19 -48.16 4.16
C PRO A 35 -5.06 -47.25 4.72
N VAL A 36 -3.88 -47.28 4.09
CA VAL A 36 -2.73 -46.48 4.57
C VAL A 36 -2.94 -45.00 4.27
N VAL A 37 -3.33 -44.68 3.05
CA VAL A 37 -3.63 -43.29 2.65
C VAL A 37 -4.80 -42.73 3.44
N ARG A 38 -5.88 -43.51 3.60
CA ARG A 38 -7.05 -43.11 4.43
C ARG A 38 -6.68 -42.91 5.90
N GLY A 39 -5.85 -43.79 6.43
CA GLY A 39 -5.32 -43.66 7.79
C GLY A 39 -4.43 -42.42 7.97
N PHE A 40 -3.65 -42.06 6.97
CA PHE A 40 -2.88 -40.80 6.95
C PHE A 40 -3.81 -39.59 6.91
N GLU A 41 -4.80 -39.55 6.01
CA GLU A 41 -5.78 -38.44 5.89
C GLU A 41 -6.49 -38.20 7.22
N ALA A 42 -7.02 -39.28 7.84
CA ALA A 42 -7.69 -39.19 9.14
C ALA A 42 -6.75 -38.69 10.25
N ALA A 43 -5.50 -39.19 10.28
CA ALA A 43 -4.51 -38.76 11.26
C ALA A 43 -4.06 -37.31 11.04
N ALA A 44 -3.92 -36.86 9.79
CA ALA A 44 -3.62 -35.48 9.47
C ALA A 44 -4.75 -34.55 9.91
N THR A 45 -6.01 -34.89 9.63
CA THR A 45 -7.19 -34.16 10.10
C THR A 45 -7.19 -34.04 11.63
N ALA A 46 -6.98 -35.14 12.34
CA ALA A 46 -7.02 -35.13 13.81
C ALA A 46 -5.86 -34.34 14.44
N ARG A 47 -4.63 -34.49 13.91
CA ARG A 47 -3.40 -34.01 14.59
C ARG A 47 -2.93 -32.64 14.13
N LEU A 48 -3.16 -32.31 12.86
CA LEU A 48 -2.79 -31.00 12.31
C LEU A 48 -3.94 -30.01 12.35
N PHE A 49 -5.17 -30.47 12.10
CA PHE A 49 -6.33 -29.57 11.93
C PHE A 49 -7.35 -29.71 13.06
N ASP A 50 -6.97 -30.25 14.22
CA ASP A 50 -7.80 -30.38 15.44
C ASP A 50 -9.13 -31.08 15.18
N GLY A 51 -9.17 -31.99 14.21
CA GLY A 51 -10.40 -32.71 13.80
C GLY A 51 -11.39 -31.87 12.99
N ALA A 52 -11.03 -30.64 12.60
CA ALA A 52 -11.91 -29.78 11.83
C ALA A 52 -11.88 -30.14 10.34
N GLY A 53 -13.07 -30.38 9.75
CA GLY A 53 -13.20 -30.71 8.34
C GLY A 53 -12.65 -32.06 7.93
N ASP A 54 -12.02 -32.13 6.75
CA ASP A 54 -11.41 -33.38 6.25
C ASP A 54 -10.16 -33.08 5.41
N CYS A 55 -9.40 -34.12 5.07
CA CYS A 55 -8.20 -34.10 4.24
C CYS A 55 -8.32 -35.06 3.04
N LEU A 56 -7.66 -34.66 1.94
CA LEU A 56 -7.48 -35.47 0.75
C LEU A 56 -5.99 -35.52 0.37
N ALA A 57 -5.43 -36.72 0.36
CA ALA A 57 -4.06 -36.93 -0.14
C ALA A 57 -4.07 -37.14 -1.67
N VAL A 58 -3.24 -36.38 -2.38
CA VAL A 58 -3.12 -36.38 -3.84
C VAL A 58 -1.70 -36.65 -4.28
N SER A 59 -1.51 -37.03 -5.55
CA SER A 59 -0.21 -37.41 -6.11
C SER A 59 0.85 -36.30 -6.02
N ASN A 60 0.46 -35.06 -6.10
CA ASN A 60 1.28 -33.86 -5.80
C ASN A 60 0.42 -32.62 -5.62
N ALA A 61 0.97 -31.53 -5.07
CA ALA A 61 0.23 -30.31 -4.82
C ALA A 61 -0.25 -29.59 -6.09
N THR A 62 0.48 -29.67 -7.20
CA THR A 62 0.09 -29.04 -8.47
C THR A 62 -1.25 -29.60 -8.95
N VAL A 63 -1.40 -30.94 -8.89
CA VAL A 63 -2.65 -31.62 -9.21
C VAL A 63 -3.75 -31.27 -8.20
N GLY A 64 -3.40 -31.16 -6.90
CA GLY A 64 -4.31 -30.65 -5.87
C GLY A 64 -4.84 -29.25 -6.17
N LEU A 65 -3.96 -28.33 -6.57
CA LEU A 65 -4.34 -26.98 -7.01
C LEU A 65 -5.26 -27.03 -8.24
N MET A 66 -4.92 -27.84 -9.25
CA MET A 66 -5.77 -27.98 -10.46
C MET A 66 -7.19 -28.40 -10.11
N LEU A 67 -7.35 -29.42 -9.27
CA LEU A 67 -8.66 -29.90 -8.80
C LEU A 67 -9.40 -28.82 -8.02
N ALA A 68 -8.74 -28.22 -7.04
CA ALA A 68 -9.31 -27.21 -6.17
C ALA A 68 -9.75 -25.95 -6.95
N ILE A 69 -8.90 -25.43 -7.84
CA ILE A 69 -9.21 -24.26 -8.67
C ILE A 69 -10.36 -24.57 -9.62
N ARG A 70 -10.35 -25.74 -10.26
CA ARG A 70 -11.43 -26.17 -11.16
C ARG A 70 -12.76 -26.27 -10.43
N HIS A 71 -12.77 -26.82 -9.21
CA HIS A 71 -13.95 -26.92 -8.35
C HIS A 71 -14.43 -25.53 -7.92
N ALA A 72 -13.53 -24.69 -7.39
CA ALA A 72 -13.85 -23.36 -6.87
C ALA A 72 -14.39 -22.41 -7.96
N ALA A 73 -13.84 -22.49 -9.18
CA ALA A 73 -14.32 -21.72 -10.32
C ALA A 73 -15.68 -22.24 -10.84
N GLY A 74 -15.99 -23.51 -10.65
CA GLY A 74 -17.26 -24.14 -11.04
C GLY A 74 -17.62 -23.87 -12.51
N PRO A 75 -18.86 -23.39 -12.81
CA PRO A 75 -19.28 -23.06 -14.18
C PRO A 75 -18.48 -21.91 -14.83
N ARG A 76 -17.80 -21.08 -14.02
CA ARG A 76 -16.97 -19.98 -14.52
C ARG A 76 -15.59 -20.45 -15.02
N ALA A 77 -15.21 -21.71 -14.81
CA ALA A 77 -13.99 -22.26 -15.39
C ALA A 77 -14.12 -22.33 -16.92
N GLY A 78 -13.46 -21.45 -17.64
CA GLY A 78 -13.54 -21.35 -19.09
C GLY A 78 -12.75 -20.16 -19.63
N LYS A 79 -12.52 -20.15 -20.94
CA LYS A 79 -11.80 -19.08 -21.63
C LYS A 79 -12.44 -17.71 -21.38
N GLY A 80 -11.63 -16.72 -21.03
CA GLY A 80 -12.04 -15.35 -20.77
C GLY A 80 -12.25 -15.02 -19.29
N ASN A 81 -12.20 -16.02 -18.40
CA ASN A 81 -12.19 -15.81 -16.96
C ASN A 81 -10.79 -16.00 -16.36
N PHE A 82 -10.56 -15.38 -15.21
CA PHE A 82 -9.26 -15.27 -14.59
C PHE A 82 -9.15 -16.02 -13.27
N ALA A 83 -7.94 -16.51 -13.00
CA ALA A 83 -7.46 -16.81 -11.67
C ALA A 83 -6.51 -15.68 -11.23
N LEU A 84 -6.84 -14.94 -10.18
CA LEU A 84 -6.01 -13.88 -9.62
C LEU A 84 -4.92 -14.53 -8.76
N ILE A 85 -3.65 -14.27 -9.10
CA ILE A 85 -2.47 -14.96 -8.55
C ILE A 85 -1.37 -13.93 -8.28
N PRO A 86 -0.68 -13.95 -7.12
CA PRO A 86 0.51 -13.11 -6.94
C PRO A 86 1.62 -13.53 -7.92
N ALA A 87 2.31 -12.55 -8.51
CA ALA A 87 3.37 -12.86 -9.48
C ALA A 87 4.62 -13.48 -8.81
N PHE A 88 4.82 -13.26 -7.50
CA PHE A 88 5.91 -13.85 -6.72
C PHE A 88 5.47 -15.18 -6.10
N THR A 89 5.35 -16.20 -6.94
CA THR A 89 5.04 -17.58 -6.58
C THR A 89 5.73 -18.55 -7.52
N PHE A 90 5.62 -19.86 -7.23
CA PHE A 90 6.12 -20.90 -8.11
C PHE A 90 5.20 -21.11 -9.33
N ALA A 91 5.78 -21.50 -10.46
CA ALA A 91 5.05 -21.70 -11.72
C ALA A 91 3.86 -22.67 -11.62
N ALA A 92 3.89 -23.60 -10.66
CA ALA A 92 2.81 -24.58 -10.46
C ALA A 92 1.46 -23.92 -10.20
N THR A 93 1.41 -22.81 -9.46
CA THR A 93 0.17 -22.08 -9.15
C THR A 93 -0.52 -21.57 -10.41
N ALA A 94 0.25 -20.92 -11.31
CA ALA A 94 -0.29 -20.37 -12.55
C ALA A 94 -0.62 -21.47 -13.57
N HIS A 95 0.24 -22.49 -13.72
CA HIS A 95 -0.07 -23.63 -14.56
C HIS A 95 -1.31 -24.42 -14.09
N ALA A 96 -1.48 -24.56 -12.77
CA ALA A 96 -2.68 -25.21 -12.24
C ALA A 96 -3.96 -24.44 -12.62
N ALA A 97 -3.90 -23.10 -12.65
CA ALA A 97 -5.02 -22.27 -13.10
C ALA A 97 -5.29 -22.43 -14.60
N GLU A 98 -4.24 -22.49 -15.44
CA GLU A 98 -4.39 -22.76 -16.89
C GLU A 98 -5.05 -24.12 -17.14
N TRP A 99 -4.55 -25.18 -16.49
CA TRP A 99 -5.12 -26.51 -16.59
C TRP A 99 -6.54 -26.61 -15.99
N ALA A 100 -6.89 -25.76 -15.03
CA ALA A 100 -8.26 -25.62 -14.55
C ALA A 100 -9.19 -24.86 -15.52
N GLY A 101 -8.64 -24.31 -16.61
CA GLY A 101 -9.37 -23.60 -17.67
C GLY A 101 -9.47 -22.09 -17.47
N LEU A 102 -8.68 -21.51 -16.57
CA LEU A 102 -8.63 -20.08 -16.29
C LEU A 102 -7.35 -19.44 -16.85
N THR A 103 -7.43 -18.17 -17.20
CA THR A 103 -6.24 -17.38 -17.54
C THR A 103 -5.60 -16.84 -16.26
N PRO A 104 -4.29 -17.04 -16.02
CA PRO A 104 -3.60 -16.38 -14.91
C PRO A 104 -3.67 -14.87 -15.03
N LEU A 105 -4.18 -14.19 -13.99
CA LEU A 105 -4.14 -12.75 -13.81
C LEU A 105 -3.15 -12.46 -12.69
N LEU A 106 -1.99 -11.91 -13.05
CA LEU A 106 -0.90 -11.69 -12.11
C LEU A 106 -1.05 -10.35 -11.40
N CYS A 107 -1.01 -10.35 -10.08
CA CYS A 107 -1.01 -9.15 -9.23
C CYS A 107 0.29 -9.02 -8.45
N ASP A 108 0.54 -7.81 -7.96
CA ASP A 108 1.71 -7.48 -7.15
C ASP A 108 1.61 -8.03 -5.73
N VAL A 109 2.73 -8.02 -5.02
CA VAL A 109 2.84 -8.53 -3.65
C VAL A 109 3.07 -7.40 -2.64
N ASP A 110 2.90 -7.71 -1.37
CA ASP A 110 3.27 -6.85 -0.26
C ASP A 110 4.80 -6.84 -0.10
N PRO A 111 5.43 -5.68 0.15
CA PRO A 111 6.88 -5.58 0.24
C PRO A 111 7.50 -6.23 1.49
N GLU A 112 6.72 -6.54 2.52
CA GLU A 112 7.22 -7.08 3.79
C GLU A 112 7.13 -8.61 3.84
N ASP A 113 5.94 -9.19 3.58
CA ASP A 113 5.71 -10.62 3.66
C ASP A 113 5.76 -11.34 2.30
N TRP A 114 5.79 -10.54 1.20
CA TRP A 114 5.83 -10.99 -0.19
C TRP A 114 4.65 -11.87 -0.60
N ALA A 115 3.57 -11.84 0.16
CA ALA A 115 2.29 -12.42 -0.21
C ALA A 115 1.48 -11.44 -1.09
N ALA A 116 0.35 -11.89 -1.65
CA ALA A 116 -0.49 -11.04 -2.50
C ALA A 116 -0.88 -9.73 -1.80
N SER A 117 -0.61 -8.58 -2.43
CA SER A 117 -0.98 -7.25 -1.91
C SER A 117 -2.49 -7.07 -1.92
N ALA A 118 -3.07 -6.65 -0.79
CA ALA A 118 -4.50 -6.37 -0.67
C ALA A 118 -4.95 -5.27 -1.65
N GLU A 119 -4.12 -4.24 -1.83
CA GLU A 119 -4.37 -3.15 -2.76
C GLU A 119 -4.30 -3.60 -4.22
N ALA A 120 -3.35 -4.48 -4.55
CA ALA A 120 -3.22 -5.03 -5.90
C ALA A 120 -4.41 -5.93 -6.25
N GLU A 121 -4.86 -6.79 -5.31
CA GLU A 121 -6.07 -7.58 -5.47
C GLU A 121 -7.31 -6.70 -5.64
N ALA A 122 -7.48 -5.65 -4.82
CA ALA A 122 -8.61 -4.73 -4.91
C ALA A 122 -8.66 -4.03 -6.28
N ARG A 123 -7.52 -3.54 -6.80
CA ARG A 123 -7.43 -2.96 -8.15
C ARG A 123 -7.80 -3.96 -9.25
N ALA A 124 -7.36 -5.22 -9.11
CA ALA A 124 -7.72 -6.27 -10.06
C ALA A 124 -9.24 -6.52 -10.07
N PHE A 125 -9.88 -6.58 -8.89
CA PHE A 125 -11.33 -6.70 -8.80
C PHE A 125 -12.08 -5.49 -9.38
N GLU A 126 -11.60 -4.28 -9.14
CA GLU A 126 -12.18 -3.06 -9.74
C GLU A 126 -12.15 -3.11 -11.28
N LYS A 127 -11.05 -3.60 -11.85
CA LYS A 127 -10.84 -3.63 -13.29
C LYS A 127 -11.51 -4.80 -14.00
N TYR A 128 -11.49 -5.98 -13.40
CA TYR A 128 -11.91 -7.23 -14.06
C TYR A 128 -13.22 -7.79 -13.49
N GLY A 129 -13.62 -7.39 -12.30
CA GLY A 129 -14.92 -7.71 -11.70
C GLY A 129 -15.23 -9.21 -11.70
N ASP A 130 -16.44 -9.54 -12.18
CA ASP A 130 -16.94 -10.92 -12.22
C ASP A 130 -16.14 -11.88 -13.11
N ARG A 131 -15.23 -11.36 -13.95
CA ARG A 131 -14.31 -12.22 -14.71
C ARG A 131 -13.26 -12.89 -13.84
N ILE A 132 -13.04 -12.44 -12.61
CA ILE A 132 -12.20 -13.15 -11.64
C ILE A 132 -13.03 -14.29 -11.05
N ALA A 133 -12.82 -15.50 -11.59
CA ALA A 133 -13.54 -16.70 -11.17
C ALA A 133 -12.94 -17.33 -9.92
N ALA A 134 -11.63 -17.17 -9.71
CA ALA A 134 -10.92 -17.67 -8.53
C ALA A 134 -9.82 -16.72 -8.10
N VAL A 135 -9.51 -16.71 -6.79
CA VAL A 135 -8.30 -16.07 -6.20
C VAL A 135 -7.44 -17.20 -5.64
N VAL A 136 -6.15 -17.19 -6.00
CA VAL A 136 -5.20 -18.24 -5.61
C VAL A 136 -3.94 -17.60 -5.00
N PRO A 137 -4.02 -17.06 -3.77
CA PRO A 137 -2.86 -16.49 -3.09
C PRO A 137 -1.89 -17.58 -2.68
N TYR A 138 -0.61 -17.22 -2.59
CA TYR A 138 0.47 -18.09 -2.14
C TYR A 138 0.93 -17.73 -0.74
N ALA A 139 1.01 -18.70 0.15
CA ALA A 139 1.61 -18.58 1.48
C ALA A 139 3.15 -18.69 1.35
N THR A 140 3.81 -17.55 1.27
CA THR A 140 5.18 -17.42 0.77
C THR A 140 6.19 -18.08 1.70
N PHE A 141 6.91 -19.09 1.17
CA PHE A 141 8.01 -19.83 1.81
C PHE A 141 7.69 -20.47 3.17
N GLY A 142 6.42 -20.72 3.46
CA GLY A 142 5.98 -21.37 4.69
C GLY A 142 5.45 -20.42 5.76
N ALA A 143 5.35 -19.13 5.46
CA ALA A 143 4.63 -18.17 6.29
C ALA A 143 3.10 -18.35 6.17
N GLY A 144 2.34 -17.80 7.13
CA GLY A 144 0.90 -17.64 7.00
C GLY A 144 0.54 -16.41 6.17
N ILE A 145 -0.73 -16.33 5.77
CA ILE A 145 -1.34 -15.14 5.16
C ILE A 145 -2.65 -14.80 5.87
N ASP A 146 -3.19 -13.60 5.66
CA ASP A 146 -4.46 -13.18 6.25
C ASP A 146 -5.64 -13.91 5.59
N LEU A 147 -6.10 -15.01 6.21
CA LEU A 147 -7.24 -15.79 5.73
C LEU A 147 -8.59 -15.07 5.89
N ALA A 148 -8.71 -14.04 6.73
CA ALA A 148 -9.96 -13.30 6.90
C ALA A 148 -10.34 -12.56 5.61
N ARG A 149 -9.37 -11.98 4.91
CA ARG A 149 -9.56 -11.36 3.61
C ARG A 149 -10.16 -12.34 2.59
N TYR A 150 -9.67 -13.57 2.54
CA TYR A 150 -10.11 -14.59 1.60
C TYR A 150 -11.47 -15.19 1.97
N ARG A 151 -11.84 -15.22 3.26
CA ARG A 151 -13.22 -15.49 3.68
C ARG A 151 -14.18 -14.46 3.12
N GLY A 152 -13.84 -13.18 3.18
CA GLY A 152 -14.62 -12.10 2.58
C GLY A 152 -14.79 -12.24 1.05
N TYR A 153 -13.82 -12.80 0.32
CA TYR A 153 -13.99 -13.11 -1.10
C TYR A 153 -14.94 -14.32 -1.32
N ALA A 154 -14.78 -15.36 -0.52
CA ALA A 154 -15.66 -16.55 -0.59
C ALA A 154 -17.12 -16.20 -0.30
N GLU A 155 -17.40 -15.38 0.70
CA GLU A 155 -18.74 -14.88 1.05
C GLU A 155 -19.39 -14.08 -0.11
N ARG A 156 -18.59 -13.44 -0.96
CA ARG A 156 -19.04 -12.75 -2.17
C ARG A 156 -19.17 -13.67 -3.39
N GLY A 157 -19.01 -14.99 -3.20
CA GLY A 157 -19.14 -15.99 -4.27
C GLY A 157 -17.94 -16.09 -5.21
N VAL A 158 -16.78 -15.55 -4.82
CA VAL A 158 -15.51 -15.72 -5.54
C VAL A 158 -14.91 -17.05 -5.12
N GLY A 159 -14.43 -17.86 -6.07
CA GLY A 159 -13.70 -19.09 -5.77
C GLY A 159 -12.41 -18.77 -5.02
N VAL A 160 -12.12 -19.46 -3.93
CA VAL A 160 -10.88 -19.27 -3.16
C VAL A 160 -10.15 -20.60 -3.03
N VAL A 161 -8.86 -20.57 -3.35
CA VAL A 161 -7.93 -21.71 -3.15
C VAL A 161 -6.62 -21.14 -2.62
N ILE A 162 -6.16 -21.62 -1.49
CA ILE A 162 -4.88 -21.16 -0.94
C ILE A 162 -3.76 -22.10 -1.38
N ASP A 163 -2.80 -21.59 -2.11
CA ASP A 163 -1.54 -22.28 -2.34
C ASP A 163 -0.68 -22.18 -1.08
N ALA A 164 -0.79 -23.17 -0.22
CA ALA A 164 -0.04 -23.32 1.00
C ALA A 164 1.10 -24.37 0.84
N ALA A 165 1.63 -24.51 -0.36
CA ALA A 165 2.56 -25.59 -0.71
C ALA A 165 3.79 -25.71 0.21
N ALA A 166 4.21 -24.63 0.85
CA ALA A 166 5.33 -24.64 1.79
C ALA A 166 4.90 -24.66 3.28
N SER A 167 3.59 -24.53 3.59
CA SER A 167 3.12 -24.17 4.94
C SER A 167 2.56 -25.32 5.77
N LEU A 168 2.75 -26.59 5.37
CA LEU A 168 2.35 -27.72 6.22
C LEU A 168 3.31 -27.82 7.41
N GLY A 169 2.79 -27.71 8.63
CA GLY A 169 3.53 -27.57 9.87
C GLY A 169 3.67 -26.12 10.35
N ALA A 170 3.18 -25.11 9.59
CA ALA A 170 3.09 -23.73 10.04
C ALA A 170 1.91 -23.57 11.02
N LEU A 171 2.08 -22.69 12.04
CA LEU A 171 1.02 -22.35 12.99
C LEU A 171 0.58 -20.90 12.79
N ASP A 172 -0.74 -20.66 12.86
CA ASP A 172 -1.35 -19.33 12.86
C ASP A 172 -1.04 -18.56 14.18
N ALA A 173 -1.59 -17.37 14.34
CA ALA A 173 -1.37 -16.56 15.53
C ALA A 173 -1.94 -17.21 16.82
N GLU A 174 -2.95 -18.06 16.67
CA GLU A 174 -3.60 -18.81 17.74
C GLU A 174 -2.91 -20.14 18.05
N GLY A 175 -1.84 -20.48 17.35
CA GLY A 175 -1.06 -21.71 17.55
C GLY A 175 -1.65 -22.97 16.92
N ARG A 176 -2.64 -22.83 16.01
CA ARG A 176 -3.23 -23.93 15.25
C ARG A 176 -2.53 -24.08 13.91
N GLN A 177 -2.58 -25.26 13.29
CA GLN A 177 -2.09 -25.43 11.93
C GLN A 177 -2.68 -24.36 11.02
N PHE A 178 -1.84 -23.66 10.28
CA PHE A 178 -2.28 -22.64 9.32
C PHE A 178 -3.31 -23.21 8.33
N GLY A 179 -4.48 -22.61 8.32
CA GLY A 179 -5.61 -23.05 7.49
C GLY A 179 -6.59 -24.00 8.15
N ALA A 180 -6.40 -24.39 9.43
CA ALA A 180 -7.34 -25.24 10.15
C ALA A 180 -8.76 -24.64 10.16
N GLY A 181 -9.75 -25.41 9.72
CA GLY A 181 -11.16 -24.99 9.63
C GLY A 181 -11.45 -23.92 8.57
N ALA A 182 -10.53 -23.67 7.61
CA ALA A 182 -10.80 -22.79 6.48
C ALA A 182 -11.93 -23.37 5.60
N PRO A 183 -12.93 -22.55 5.18
CA PRO A 183 -14.06 -23.05 4.41
C PRO A 183 -13.73 -23.31 2.92
N PHE A 184 -12.52 -23.07 2.50
CA PHE A 184 -12.01 -23.25 1.14
C PHE A 184 -10.80 -24.19 1.15
N ALA A 185 -10.37 -24.64 -0.03
CA ALA A 185 -9.27 -25.57 -0.16
C ALA A 185 -7.92 -24.93 0.21
N MET A 186 -7.23 -25.51 1.16
CA MET A 186 -5.83 -25.28 1.50
C MET A 186 -4.98 -26.37 0.87
N VAL A 187 -4.07 -26.06 -0.04
CA VAL A 187 -3.28 -27.04 -0.78
C VAL A 187 -1.84 -27.03 -0.33
N TYR A 188 -1.37 -28.11 0.29
CA TYR A 188 -0.03 -28.27 0.81
C TYR A 188 0.76 -29.26 -0.04
N SER A 189 2.06 -29.01 -0.21
CA SER A 189 2.97 -29.92 -0.89
C SER A 189 3.71 -30.81 0.11
N MET A 190 3.79 -32.07 -0.23
CA MET A 190 4.61 -33.07 0.47
C MET A 190 5.84 -33.49 -0.35
N HIS A 191 6.18 -32.74 -1.41
CA HIS A 191 7.37 -32.96 -2.20
C HIS A 191 8.62 -32.99 -1.32
N ALA A 192 9.65 -33.76 -1.70
CA ALA A 192 10.86 -34.00 -0.94
C ALA A 192 11.61 -32.72 -0.50
N THR A 193 11.40 -31.59 -1.21
CA THR A 193 12.02 -30.29 -0.88
C THR A 193 11.30 -29.51 0.22
N LYS A 194 10.11 -29.93 0.64
CA LYS A 194 9.30 -29.23 1.61
C LYS A 194 9.59 -29.64 3.05
N VAL A 195 9.09 -28.86 4.01
CA VAL A 195 9.25 -29.16 5.44
C VAL A 195 8.58 -30.50 5.78
N PHE A 196 7.35 -30.70 5.27
CA PHE A 196 6.70 -32.02 5.34
C PHE A 196 7.13 -32.85 4.13
N ALA A 197 8.36 -33.34 4.15
CA ALA A 197 8.94 -34.09 3.03
C ALA A 197 8.53 -35.56 3.01
N THR A 198 7.95 -35.98 1.90
CA THR A 198 7.86 -37.40 1.51
C THR A 198 8.81 -37.70 0.33
N ALA A 199 8.39 -38.21 -0.77
CA ALA A 199 9.13 -38.17 -2.05
C ALA A 199 8.36 -37.24 -3.01
N GLU A 200 7.10 -37.60 -3.24
CA GLU A 200 6.06 -36.85 -3.92
C GLU A 200 4.78 -36.94 -3.13
N GLY A 201 3.93 -35.94 -3.24
CA GLY A 201 2.62 -35.90 -2.61
C GLY A 201 2.05 -34.51 -2.46
N GLY A 202 0.78 -34.43 -2.18
CA GLY A 202 0.07 -33.25 -1.77
C GLY A 202 -1.03 -33.62 -0.77
N LEU A 203 -1.38 -32.64 0.07
CA LEU A 203 -2.51 -32.72 0.99
C LEU A 203 -3.43 -31.54 0.73
N VAL A 204 -4.71 -31.79 0.54
CA VAL A 204 -5.74 -30.75 0.46
C VAL A 204 -6.59 -30.84 1.72
N HIS A 205 -6.72 -29.73 2.43
CA HIS A 205 -7.57 -29.60 3.61
C HIS A 205 -8.67 -28.55 3.40
N SER A 206 -9.83 -28.81 3.97
CA SER A 206 -10.87 -27.80 4.16
C SER A 206 -11.71 -28.11 5.41
N GLY A 207 -12.18 -27.07 6.09
CA GLY A 207 -13.22 -27.20 7.12
C GLY A 207 -14.57 -27.65 6.55
N ASP A 208 -14.77 -27.52 5.23
CA ASP A 208 -15.92 -28.05 4.52
C ASP A 208 -15.63 -29.49 4.00
N ALA A 209 -16.11 -30.47 4.72
CA ALA A 209 -15.95 -31.89 4.35
C ALA A 209 -16.66 -32.23 3.00
N ALA A 210 -17.70 -31.50 2.63
CA ALA A 210 -18.39 -31.75 1.34
C ALA A 210 -17.52 -31.32 0.17
N LEU A 211 -16.74 -30.21 0.33
CA LEU A 211 -15.73 -29.79 -0.63
C LEU A 211 -14.67 -30.88 -0.82
N ILE A 212 -14.12 -31.43 0.27
CA ILE A 212 -13.10 -32.48 0.21
C ILE A 212 -13.64 -33.73 -0.47
N GLU A 213 -14.90 -34.13 -0.20
CA GLU A 213 -15.51 -35.26 -0.87
C GLU A 213 -15.70 -34.99 -2.37
N ALA A 214 -16.10 -33.80 -2.78
CA ALA A 214 -16.16 -33.43 -4.20
C ALA A 214 -14.78 -33.54 -4.88
N LEU A 215 -13.71 -33.04 -4.24
CA LEU A 215 -12.34 -33.16 -4.76
C LEU A 215 -11.88 -34.63 -4.79
N ARG A 216 -12.29 -35.43 -3.83
CA ARG A 216 -12.01 -36.89 -3.80
C ARG A 216 -12.56 -37.60 -5.02
N ARG A 217 -13.80 -37.31 -5.41
CA ARG A 217 -14.40 -37.82 -6.65
C ARG A 217 -13.63 -37.38 -7.87
N MET A 218 -13.30 -36.06 -7.95
CA MET A 218 -12.50 -35.49 -9.03
C MET A 218 -11.09 -36.13 -9.12
N SER A 219 -10.49 -36.49 -7.99
CA SER A 219 -9.17 -37.17 -7.94
C SER A 219 -9.19 -38.61 -8.44
N ASN A 220 -10.36 -39.14 -8.62
CA ASN A 220 -10.61 -40.50 -9.12
C ASN A 220 -11.54 -40.49 -10.35
N PHE A 221 -11.14 -39.75 -11.40
CA PHE A 221 -11.84 -39.67 -12.70
C PHE A 221 -13.27 -39.11 -12.64
N GLY A 222 -13.68 -38.43 -11.57
CA GLY A 222 -15.03 -37.92 -11.38
C GLY A 222 -16.03 -39.04 -11.07
N PHE A 223 -15.57 -40.21 -10.60
CA PHE A 223 -16.44 -41.33 -10.26
C PHE A 223 -17.22 -41.05 -8.97
N ALA A 224 -18.51 -41.28 -9.03
CA ALA A 224 -19.39 -41.39 -7.86
C ALA A 224 -19.51 -42.87 -7.44
N ASP A 225 -20.71 -43.29 -7.00
CA ASP A 225 -20.97 -44.69 -6.67
C ASP A 225 -20.89 -45.57 -7.94
N GLY A 226 -19.85 -46.39 -7.99
CA GLY A 226 -19.58 -47.22 -9.18
C GLY A 226 -18.42 -46.67 -10.04
N ARG A 227 -18.37 -47.10 -11.32
CA ARG A 227 -17.32 -46.69 -12.27
C ARG A 227 -17.85 -45.75 -13.36
N SER A 228 -18.83 -44.89 -13.01
CA SER A 228 -19.39 -43.91 -13.92
C SER A 228 -18.86 -42.51 -13.55
N ALA A 229 -18.31 -41.78 -14.52
CA ALA A 229 -17.90 -40.40 -14.34
C ALA A 229 -19.14 -39.50 -14.35
N GLU A 230 -19.39 -38.82 -13.24
CA GLU A 230 -20.50 -37.86 -13.09
C GLU A 230 -20.03 -36.40 -13.14
N GLY A 231 -18.71 -36.19 -13.22
CA GLY A 231 -18.09 -34.85 -13.26
C GLY A 231 -16.69 -34.89 -13.84
N PRO A 232 -16.04 -33.73 -13.91
CA PRO A 232 -14.65 -33.66 -14.36
C PRO A 232 -13.72 -34.37 -13.36
N GLY A 233 -12.68 -35.02 -13.87
CA GLY A 233 -11.72 -35.68 -13.01
C GLY A 233 -10.56 -36.28 -13.78
N PHE A 234 -9.54 -36.69 -13.04
CA PHE A 234 -8.39 -37.44 -13.55
C PHE A 234 -7.75 -38.27 -12.44
N ASN A 235 -6.69 -38.98 -12.75
CA ASN A 235 -5.99 -39.79 -11.75
C ASN A 235 -5.04 -38.90 -10.93
N ALA A 236 -5.44 -38.50 -9.73
CA ALA A 236 -4.68 -37.69 -8.81
C ALA A 236 -4.37 -38.39 -7.48
N LYS A 237 -4.57 -39.68 -7.41
CA LYS A 237 -4.48 -40.45 -6.16
C LYS A 237 -3.04 -40.64 -5.69
N LEU A 238 -2.83 -40.53 -4.37
CA LEU A 238 -1.56 -40.88 -3.74
C LEU A 238 -1.41 -42.39 -3.64
N PRO A 239 -0.26 -42.99 -4.02
CA PRO A 239 0.04 -44.43 -3.78
C PRO A 239 0.16 -44.73 -2.28
N GLU A 240 -0.24 -45.96 -1.87
CA GLU A 240 -0.18 -46.43 -0.49
C GLU A 240 1.23 -46.37 0.10
N VAL A 241 2.26 -46.68 -0.67
CA VAL A 241 3.66 -46.61 -0.23
C VAL A 241 4.05 -45.21 0.19
N LEU A 242 3.59 -44.18 -0.54
CA LEU A 242 3.83 -42.79 -0.14
C LEU A 242 2.96 -42.36 1.06
N GLY A 243 1.80 -42.99 1.23
CA GLY A 243 1.00 -42.84 2.45
C GLY A 243 1.74 -43.31 3.72
N LEU A 244 2.55 -44.38 3.64
CA LEU A 244 3.43 -44.80 4.77
C LEU A 244 4.44 -43.73 5.12
N VAL A 245 5.14 -43.18 4.12
CA VAL A 245 6.13 -42.11 4.34
C VAL A 245 5.45 -40.87 4.95
N ALA A 246 4.28 -40.51 4.43
CA ALA A 246 3.52 -39.36 4.93
C ALA A 246 3.08 -39.56 6.40
N ARG A 247 2.66 -40.78 6.74
CA ARG A 247 2.28 -41.14 8.11
C ARG A 247 3.45 -41.02 9.07
N ALA A 248 4.63 -41.51 8.69
CA ALA A 248 5.83 -41.42 9.51
C ALA A 248 6.28 -39.95 9.63
N ARG A 249 6.21 -39.16 8.56
CA ARG A 249 6.55 -37.73 8.61
C ARG A 249 5.61 -36.95 9.52
N LEU A 250 4.33 -37.34 9.61
CA LEU A 250 3.38 -36.73 10.53
C LEU A 250 3.82 -36.88 12.00
N ASP A 251 4.52 -37.92 12.36
CA ASP A 251 5.07 -38.14 13.71
C ASP A 251 6.32 -37.26 13.99
N GLU A 252 7.04 -36.86 12.95
CA GLU A 252 8.27 -36.06 13.03
C GLU A 252 8.06 -34.54 12.89
N ILE A 253 6.94 -34.07 12.34
CA ILE A 253 6.77 -32.70 11.85
C ILE A 253 7.01 -31.63 12.91
N GLU A 254 6.56 -31.86 14.15
CA GLU A 254 6.73 -30.92 15.26
C GLU A 254 8.23 -30.71 15.59
N GLY A 255 9.00 -31.80 15.66
CA GLY A 255 10.44 -31.75 15.88
C GLY A 255 11.18 -31.05 14.76
N VAL A 256 10.77 -31.31 13.51
CA VAL A 256 11.36 -30.68 12.32
C VAL A 256 11.09 -29.17 12.30
N ALA A 257 9.84 -28.77 12.52
CA ALA A 257 9.47 -27.35 12.54
C ALA A 257 10.18 -26.60 13.68
N ALA A 258 10.21 -27.17 14.87
CA ALA A 258 10.93 -26.57 16.01
C ALA A 258 12.44 -26.45 15.75
N HIS A 259 13.05 -27.43 15.11
CA HIS A 259 14.46 -27.39 14.74
C HIS A 259 14.75 -26.26 13.74
N ARG A 260 13.95 -26.12 12.67
CA ARG A 260 14.12 -25.04 11.66
C ARG A 260 13.90 -23.65 12.26
N MET A 261 13.01 -23.51 13.24
CA MET A 261 12.84 -22.26 13.98
C MET A 261 14.08 -21.86 14.80
N LYS A 262 14.78 -22.84 15.39
CA LYS A 262 16.08 -22.57 16.05
C LYS A 262 17.12 -22.06 15.06
N LEU A 263 17.19 -22.66 13.88
CA LEU A 263 18.10 -22.21 12.82
C LEU A 263 17.78 -20.78 12.36
N ASP A 264 16.49 -20.42 12.20
CA ASP A 264 16.08 -19.05 11.89
C ASP A 264 16.52 -18.06 12.96
N ALA A 265 16.33 -18.40 14.23
CA ALA A 265 16.77 -17.55 15.34
C ALA A 265 18.29 -17.28 15.30
N VAL A 266 19.10 -18.30 14.96
CA VAL A 266 20.56 -18.14 14.80
C VAL A 266 20.87 -17.23 13.60
N TYR A 267 20.20 -17.41 12.44
CA TYR A 267 20.34 -16.52 11.29
C TYR A 267 20.05 -15.07 11.65
N ARG A 268 18.91 -14.82 12.29
CA ARG A 268 18.51 -13.46 12.70
C ARG A 268 19.46 -12.86 13.72
N ALA A 269 19.96 -13.64 14.67
CA ALA A 269 20.94 -13.18 15.64
C ALA A 269 22.30 -12.85 14.97
N ALA A 270 22.81 -13.76 14.12
CA ALA A 270 24.10 -13.60 13.46
C ALA A 270 24.10 -12.48 12.38
N LEU A 271 23.04 -12.37 11.59
CA LEU A 271 22.95 -11.40 10.50
C LEU A 271 22.24 -10.10 10.90
N GLY A 272 21.51 -10.03 12.02
CA GLY A 272 20.66 -8.87 12.35
C GLY A 272 21.44 -7.55 12.41
N GLY A 273 22.63 -7.57 13.04
CA GLY A 273 23.54 -6.42 13.07
C GLY A 273 24.05 -6.03 11.68
N PHE A 274 24.51 -7.02 10.93
CA PHE A 274 25.01 -6.84 9.56
C PHE A 274 23.88 -6.38 8.62
N ALA A 275 22.71 -6.98 8.70
CA ALA A 275 21.57 -6.61 7.90
C ALA A 275 21.16 -5.15 8.12
N ALA A 276 21.08 -4.74 9.40
CA ALA A 276 20.75 -3.36 9.74
C ALA A 276 21.84 -2.36 9.31
N GLU A 277 23.11 -2.75 9.36
CA GLU A 277 24.25 -1.94 8.93
C GLU A 277 24.32 -1.80 7.41
N LYS A 278 24.08 -2.86 6.68
CA LYS A 278 24.26 -2.95 5.24
C LYS A 278 22.96 -2.77 4.42
N GLY A 279 21.80 -2.74 5.08
CA GLY A 279 20.51 -2.53 4.43
C GLY A 279 19.90 -3.80 3.83
N PHE A 280 20.20 -4.98 4.39
CA PHE A 280 19.45 -6.20 4.08
C PHE A 280 18.10 -6.19 4.78
N GLU A 281 17.10 -6.81 4.16
CA GLU A 281 15.75 -6.92 4.71
C GLU A 281 15.36 -8.38 4.82
N PHE A 282 14.90 -8.82 6.00
CA PHE A 282 14.35 -10.17 6.17
C PHE A 282 12.87 -10.17 5.78
N GLN A 283 12.40 -11.30 5.22
CA GLN A 283 10.96 -11.51 5.03
C GLN A 283 10.23 -11.43 6.39
N GLU A 284 9.12 -10.71 6.45
CA GLU A 284 8.22 -10.75 7.59
C GLU A 284 7.42 -12.05 7.58
N LEU A 285 7.51 -12.81 8.67
CA LEU A 285 6.88 -14.11 8.80
C LEU A 285 5.62 -13.98 9.65
N ARG A 286 4.45 -14.24 9.06
CA ARG A 286 3.17 -14.23 9.75
C ARG A 286 2.90 -15.58 10.43
N GLY A 287 2.18 -15.54 11.56
CA GLY A 287 1.85 -16.68 12.40
C GLY A 287 2.77 -16.82 13.59
N SER A 288 2.44 -17.73 14.49
CA SER A 288 3.24 -18.02 15.69
C SER A 288 4.46 -18.90 15.40
N ARG A 289 4.39 -19.70 14.30
CA ARG A 289 5.49 -20.54 13.83
C ARG A 289 5.36 -20.77 12.32
N PRO A 290 6.23 -20.21 11.48
CA PRO A 290 6.29 -20.54 10.05
C PRO A 290 6.90 -21.92 9.82
N ALA A 291 6.55 -22.56 8.69
CA ALA A 291 7.20 -23.78 8.19
C ALA A 291 8.33 -23.37 7.22
N LEU A 292 9.45 -22.95 7.78
CA LEU A 292 10.56 -22.36 7.03
C LEU A 292 11.17 -23.29 5.99
N GLN A 293 11.00 -22.97 4.72
CA GLN A 293 11.64 -23.68 3.61
C GLN A 293 13.08 -23.18 3.38
N PHE A 294 13.31 -21.89 3.49
CA PHE A 294 14.58 -21.20 3.31
C PHE A 294 14.68 -20.06 4.32
N GLN A 295 15.90 -19.59 4.58
CA GLN A 295 16.10 -18.26 5.13
C GLN A 295 16.13 -17.26 3.97
N SER A 296 15.08 -16.51 3.80
CA SER A 296 14.96 -15.55 2.71
C SER A 296 15.22 -14.12 3.19
N LEU A 297 16.03 -13.38 2.41
CA LEU A 297 16.36 -11.99 2.67
C LEU A 297 16.53 -11.22 1.35
N LEU A 298 16.37 -9.92 1.38
CA LEU A 298 16.63 -9.04 0.24
C LEU A 298 18.00 -8.38 0.39
N LEU A 299 18.76 -8.40 -0.69
CA LEU A 299 19.97 -7.58 -0.80
C LEU A 299 19.59 -6.08 -0.79
N PRO A 300 20.48 -5.17 -0.35
CA PRO A 300 20.29 -3.74 -0.57
C PRO A 300 20.06 -3.44 -2.06
N ARG A 301 19.18 -2.49 -2.38
CA ARG A 301 18.81 -2.18 -3.78
C ARG A 301 20.02 -1.87 -4.65
N ALA A 302 20.91 -1.01 -4.17
CA ALA A 302 22.16 -0.68 -4.86
C ALA A 302 23.08 -1.90 -5.09
N PHE A 303 22.82 -3.02 -4.42
CA PHE A 303 23.65 -4.22 -4.46
C PHE A 303 22.97 -5.41 -5.19
N ALA A 304 21.77 -5.22 -5.70
CA ALA A 304 21.02 -6.26 -6.42
C ALA A 304 21.80 -6.88 -7.58
N GLY A 305 22.55 -6.09 -8.34
CA GLY A 305 23.40 -6.54 -9.44
C GLY A 305 24.53 -7.51 -9.03
N HIS A 306 24.91 -7.55 -7.76
CA HIS A 306 25.97 -8.44 -7.25
C HIS A 306 25.44 -9.80 -6.78
N ARG A 307 24.11 -10.01 -6.77
CA ARG A 307 23.47 -11.25 -6.26
C ARG A 307 24.09 -12.52 -6.87
N ARG A 308 24.32 -12.52 -8.18
CA ARG A 308 24.89 -13.66 -8.87
C ARG A 308 26.30 -13.98 -8.36
N ALA A 309 27.17 -12.99 -8.25
CA ALA A 309 28.52 -13.17 -7.73
C ALA A 309 28.54 -13.68 -6.28
N ILE A 310 27.61 -13.18 -5.43
CA ILE A 310 27.46 -13.67 -4.05
C ILE A 310 27.07 -15.15 -4.04
N ILE A 311 26.10 -15.57 -4.85
CA ILE A 311 25.67 -16.97 -4.95
C ILE A 311 26.83 -17.85 -5.44
N GLU A 312 27.60 -17.42 -6.44
CA GLU A 312 28.76 -18.12 -6.95
C GLU A 312 29.86 -18.25 -5.89
N THR A 313 30.17 -17.18 -5.15
CA THR A 313 31.14 -17.21 -4.04
C THR A 313 30.71 -18.14 -2.90
N LEU A 314 29.42 -18.17 -2.54
CA LEU A 314 28.89 -19.11 -1.56
C LEU A 314 29.02 -20.56 -2.06
N ALA A 315 28.74 -20.80 -3.33
CA ALA A 315 28.87 -22.13 -3.95
C ALA A 315 30.31 -22.64 -3.96
N GLU A 316 31.31 -21.78 -4.19
CA GLU A 316 32.75 -22.09 -4.08
C GLU A 316 33.14 -22.56 -2.66
N GLN A 317 32.45 -22.05 -1.63
CA GLN A 317 32.63 -22.45 -0.24
C GLN A 317 31.77 -23.68 0.16
N GLY A 318 31.12 -24.31 -0.83
CA GLY A 318 30.24 -25.47 -0.63
C GLY A 318 28.89 -25.15 -0.04
N ILE A 319 28.44 -23.87 -0.07
CA ILE A 319 27.16 -23.40 0.45
C ILE A 319 26.20 -23.14 -0.70
N GLY A 320 25.08 -23.85 -0.72
CA GLY A 320 24.03 -23.66 -1.71
C GLY A 320 23.18 -22.43 -1.37
N ALA A 321 23.00 -21.54 -2.33
CA ALA A 321 22.10 -20.41 -2.26
C ALA A 321 21.35 -20.25 -3.58
N ALA A 322 20.20 -19.59 -3.58
CA ALA A 322 19.41 -19.34 -4.79
C ALA A 322 18.61 -18.02 -4.68
N SER A 323 17.89 -17.72 -5.76
CA SER A 323 17.03 -16.52 -5.87
C SER A 323 15.57 -16.94 -6.12
N TYR A 324 14.91 -17.58 -5.15
CA TYR A 324 13.49 -17.94 -5.26
C TYR A 324 12.60 -16.78 -4.86
N PHE A 325 11.70 -16.29 -5.73
CA PHE A 325 11.45 -16.65 -7.11
C PHE A 325 11.97 -15.55 -8.03
N SER A 326 13.07 -15.82 -8.72
CA SER A 326 13.58 -14.93 -9.77
C SER A 326 14.07 -15.79 -10.92
N PRO A 327 13.54 -15.59 -12.16
CA PRO A 327 12.51 -14.63 -12.51
C PRO A 327 11.14 -14.97 -11.91
N HIS A 328 10.38 -13.95 -11.48
CA HIS A 328 8.98 -14.12 -11.05
C HIS A 328 8.05 -14.36 -12.26
N LEU A 329 6.79 -14.74 -12.03
CA LEU A 329 5.90 -15.19 -13.13
C LEU A 329 5.74 -14.13 -14.23
N GLY A 330 5.66 -12.83 -13.86
CA GLY A 330 5.53 -11.73 -14.84
C GLY A 330 6.75 -11.59 -15.78
N GLU A 331 7.91 -12.11 -15.40
CA GLU A 331 9.12 -12.10 -16.24
C GLU A 331 9.25 -13.37 -17.10
N GLN A 332 8.58 -14.47 -16.76
CA GLN A 332 8.70 -15.74 -17.44
C GLN A 332 8.03 -15.71 -18.82
N PRO A 333 8.70 -16.15 -19.89
CA PRO A 333 8.20 -16.01 -21.27
C PRO A 333 6.81 -16.62 -21.49
N TRP A 334 6.52 -17.76 -20.86
CA TRP A 334 5.24 -18.43 -21.00
C TRP A 334 4.09 -17.56 -20.48
N PHE A 335 4.20 -17.07 -19.24
CA PHE A 335 3.12 -16.29 -18.60
C PHE A 335 3.00 -14.89 -19.17
N ARG A 336 4.09 -14.31 -19.71
CA ARG A 336 4.03 -13.07 -20.50
C ARG A 336 3.21 -13.22 -21.78
N ALA A 337 3.25 -14.40 -22.39
CA ALA A 337 2.54 -14.68 -23.63
C ALA A 337 1.07 -15.14 -23.42
N HIS A 338 0.77 -15.79 -22.29
CA HIS A 338 -0.51 -16.49 -22.07
C HIS A 338 -1.28 -15.96 -20.85
N GLY A 339 -0.65 -15.24 -19.96
CA GLY A 339 -1.29 -14.58 -18.80
C GLY A 339 -1.64 -13.12 -19.06
N VAL A 340 -2.29 -12.52 -18.08
CA VAL A 340 -2.50 -11.07 -17.99
C VAL A 340 -1.77 -10.58 -16.74
N SER A 341 -1.04 -9.48 -16.84
CA SER A 341 -0.30 -8.92 -15.70
C SER A 341 -0.77 -7.51 -15.40
N GLU A 342 -1.05 -7.24 -14.14
CA GLU A 342 -1.12 -5.89 -13.60
C GLU A 342 0.31 -5.34 -13.39
N PRO A 343 0.51 -4.03 -13.09
CA PRO A 343 1.83 -3.51 -12.71
C PRO A 343 2.39 -4.26 -11.48
N LEU A 344 3.67 -4.65 -11.54
CA LEU A 344 4.32 -5.52 -10.56
C LEU A 344 5.57 -4.88 -9.89
N PRO A 345 5.57 -3.59 -9.51
CA PRO A 345 6.79 -2.91 -9.06
C PRO A 345 7.42 -3.54 -7.80
N VAL A 346 6.62 -4.11 -6.90
CA VAL A 346 7.15 -4.79 -5.70
C VAL A 346 7.70 -6.17 -6.07
N CYS A 347 7.02 -6.92 -6.94
CA CYS A 347 7.54 -8.19 -7.46
C CYS A 347 8.88 -8.00 -8.17
N ASP A 348 9.00 -6.96 -9.00
CA ASP A 348 10.23 -6.61 -9.71
C ASP A 348 11.38 -6.32 -8.73
N ASP A 349 11.13 -5.50 -7.69
CA ASP A 349 12.12 -5.19 -6.64
C ASP A 349 12.52 -6.44 -5.84
N VAL A 350 11.55 -7.19 -5.33
CA VAL A 350 11.80 -8.43 -4.57
C VAL A 350 12.52 -9.45 -5.44
N GLY A 351 12.05 -9.68 -6.66
CA GLY A 351 12.67 -10.60 -7.63
C GLY A 351 14.12 -10.25 -7.97
N ALA A 352 14.44 -8.94 -8.07
CA ALA A 352 15.80 -8.49 -8.33
C ALA A 352 16.75 -8.74 -7.14
N ARG A 353 16.25 -8.69 -5.89
CA ARG A 353 17.04 -8.62 -4.65
C ARG A 353 17.04 -9.89 -3.83
N VAL A 354 16.07 -10.79 -3.99
CA VAL A 354 15.88 -11.97 -3.14
C VAL A 354 17.06 -12.91 -3.17
N LEU A 355 17.51 -13.34 -1.99
CA LEU A 355 18.50 -14.37 -1.75
C LEU A 355 17.92 -15.38 -0.76
N SER A 356 17.93 -16.66 -1.15
CA SER A 356 17.48 -17.78 -0.31
C SER A 356 18.68 -18.56 0.18
N LEU A 357 18.82 -18.69 1.51
CA LEU A 357 19.88 -19.43 2.21
C LEU A 357 19.35 -20.76 2.75
N PRO A 358 20.20 -21.77 2.98
CA PRO A 358 19.77 -23.10 3.39
C PRO A 358 19.19 -23.12 4.81
N VAL A 359 18.04 -23.80 4.95
CA VAL A 359 17.47 -24.23 6.23
C VAL A 359 17.02 -25.69 6.07
N THR A 360 17.82 -26.65 6.53
CA THR A 360 17.53 -28.05 6.31
C THR A 360 17.51 -28.84 7.63
N ASP A 361 16.81 -29.98 7.65
CA ASP A 361 16.61 -30.84 8.83
C ASP A 361 17.92 -31.36 9.43
N GLY A 362 19.02 -31.29 8.70
CA GLY A 362 20.30 -31.83 9.14
C GLY A 362 21.34 -30.77 9.49
N MET A 363 21.01 -29.49 9.34
CA MET A 363 21.93 -28.41 9.72
C MET A 363 22.02 -28.25 11.23
N THR A 364 23.18 -27.84 11.69
CA THR A 364 23.43 -27.42 13.07
C THR A 364 23.45 -25.88 13.16
N GLU A 365 23.46 -25.35 14.40
CA GLU A 365 23.65 -23.91 14.63
C GLU A 365 25.00 -23.42 14.07
N ALA A 366 26.08 -24.24 14.24
CA ALA A 366 27.39 -23.94 13.68
C ALA A 366 27.40 -23.88 12.13
N ASP A 367 26.58 -24.70 11.47
CA ASP A 367 26.40 -24.60 10.01
C ASP A 367 25.76 -23.27 9.60
N VAL A 368 24.78 -22.78 10.37
CA VAL A 368 24.16 -21.47 10.15
C VAL A 368 25.18 -20.34 10.35
N GLU A 369 25.97 -20.39 11.43
CA GLU A 369 27.03 -19.41 11.68
C GLU A 369 28.05 -19.38 10.54
N ARG A 370 28.41 -20.56 10.01
CA ARG A 370 29.27 -20.68 8.83
C ARG A 370 28.65 -20.04 7.59
N VAL A 371 27.37 -20.25 7.33
CA VAL A 371 26.65 -19.62 6.21
C VAL A 371 26.64 -18.11 6.36
N CYS A 372 26.39 -17.61 7.58
CA CYS A 372 26.38 -16.17 7.85
C CYS A 372 27.77 -15.54 7.63
N ALA A 373 28.82 -16.14 8.15
CA ALA A 373 30.19 -15.68 7.94
C ALA A 373 30.55 -15.66 6.44
N ALA A 374 30.25 -16.72 5.72
CA ALA A 374 30.49 -16.81 4.29
C ALA A 374 29.72 -15.76 3.47
N LEU A 375 28.45 -15.45 3.85
CA LEU A 375 27.67 -14.39 3.22
C LEU A 375 28.31 -13.01 3.45
N ILE A 376 28.72 -12.72 4.67
CA ILE A 376 29.39 -11.46 5.03
C ILE A 376 30.68 -11.30 4.21
N ASP A 377 31.50 -12.36 4.14
CA ASP A 377 32.74 -12.36 3.36
C ASP A 377 32.49 -12.19 1.86
N ALA A 378 31.49 -12.88 1.29
CA ALA A 378 31.10 -12.74 -0.12
C ALA A 378 30.62 -11.32 -0.44
N CYS A 379 29.87 -10.70 0.45
CA CYS A 379 29.43 -9.30 0.30
C CYS A 379 30.62 -8.34 0.36
N ALA A 380 31.55 -8.54 1.30
CA ALA A 380 32.74 -7.71 1.40
C ALA A 380 33.63 -7.84 0.16
N ALA A 381 33.85 -9.07 -0.33
CA ALA A 381 34.62 -9.35 -1.56
C ALA A 381 33.97 -8.71 -2.80
N SER A 382 32.66 -8.61 -2.85
CA SER A 382 31.91 -7.94 -3.92
C SER A 382 31.88 -6.42 -3.78
N GLY A 383 32.54 -5.84 -2.77
CA GLY A 383 32.66 -4.40 -2.59
C GLY A 383 31.47 -3.75 -1.86
N LEU A 384 30.66 -4.52 -1.13
CA LEU A 384 29.57 -3.97 -0.31
C LEU A 384 30.15 -3.07 0.80
N LYS A 385 29.92 -1.79 0.67
CA LYS A 385 30.27 -0.81 1.71
C LYS A 385 29.13 -0.74 2.73
N SER A 386 29.45 -0.31 3.96
CA SER A 386 28.43 0.06 4.93
C SER A 386 27.56 1.17 4.35
N LEU A 387 26.28 1.17 4.64
CA LEU A 387 25.43 2.31 4.35
C LEU A 387 26.11 3.54 4.98
N PRO A 388 26.20 4.67 4.24
CA PRO A 388 26.73 5.89 4.81
C PRO A 388 26.00 6.22 6.13
N GLY A 389 26.71 6.24 7.26
CA GLY A 389 26.13 6.49 8.59
C GLY A 389 25.98 5.28 9.52
N ALA A 390 26.22 4.02 9.09
CA ALA A 390 26.13 2.83 9.95
C ALA A 390 27.21 2.79 11.07
N GLU A 391 28.34 3.46 10.88
CA GLU A 391 29.44 3.48 11.86
C GLU A 391 29.18 4.32 13.12
N ARG A 392 28.04 4.99 13.24
CA ARG A 392 27.72 5.89 14.37
C ARG A 392 26.40 5.52 15.07
N ARG A 393 26.26 4.30 15.58
CA ARG A 393 25.11 3.95 16.47
C ARG A 393 25.19 4.59 17.87
N GLY A 394 26.08 5.55 18.09
CA GLY A 394 26.05 6.45 19.23
C GLY A 394 25.66 7.84 18.78
N ALA A 395 24.34 8.12 18.61
CA ALA A 395 23.80 9.47 18.38
C ALA A 395 23.98 10.08 16.96
N HIS A 396 23.64 9.35 15.87
CA HIS A 396 23.56 10.00 14.54
C HIS A 396 22.52 11.11 14.53
N VAL A 397 22.95 12.31 14.13
CA VAL A 397 22.07 13.47 13.94
C VAL A 397 21.91 13.69 12.44
N HIS A 398 20.69 13.54 11.94
CA HIS A 398 20.34 13.86 10.55
C HIS A 398 20.41 15.38 10.32
N ALA A 399 20.85 15.81 9.15
CA ALA A 399 20.79 17.23 8.80
C ALA A 399 19.35 17.74 8.72
N ALA A 400 18.44 16.90 8.22
CA ALA A 400 17.01 17.19 8.19
C ALA A 400 16.19 15.92 8.30
N LEU A 401 15.01 16.03 8.93
CA LEU A 401 13.99 14.97 9.00
C LEU A 401 12.68 15.51 8.43
N ILE A 402 12.22 14.90 7.34
CA ILE A 402 10.90 15.16 6.76
C ILE A 402 9.88 14.24 7.45
N VAL A 403 8.87 14.82 8.08
CA VAL A 403 7.77 14.12 8.76
C VAL A 403 6.57 14.08 7.83
N GLY A 404 6.36 12.96 7.18
CA GLY A 404 5.35 12.72 6.15
C GLY A 404 5.93 12.71 4.74
N GLY A 405 5.90 11.56 4.09
CA GLY A 405 6.33 11.33 2.71
C GLY A 405 5.16 11.27 1.71
N GLY A 406 3.98 11.77 2.09
CA GLY A 406 2.84 11.93 1.17
C GLY A 406 3.08 13.04 0.13
N PRO A 407 2.05 13.49 -0.62
CA PRO A 407 2.21 14.41 -1.75
C PRO A 407 2.96 15.70 -1.43
N ALA A 408 2.88 16.22 -0.21
CA ALA A 408 3.61 17.42 0.20
C ALA A 408 5.10 17.15 0.45
N GLY A 409 5.41 16.03 1.15
CA GLY A 409 6.79 15.63 1.41
C GLY A 409 7.52 15.22 0.12
N THR A 410 6.86 14.47 -0.76
CA THR A 410 7.43 14.13 -2.07
C THR A 410 7.54 15.34 -2.99
N ALA A 411 6.63 16.32 -2.91
CA ALA A 411 6.76 17.55 -3.66
C ALA A 411 8.02 18.36 -3.27
N LEU A 412 8.39 18.36 -1.98
CA LEU A 412 9.65 18.93 -1.51
C LEU A 412 10.85 18.17 -2.08
N LEU A 413 10.82 16.83 -2.05
CA LEU A 413 11.88 16.02 -2.66
C LEU A 413 11.96 16.23 -4.18
N THR A 414 10.81 16.40 -4.85
CA THR A 414 10.73 16.74 -6.27
C THR A 414 11.38 18.08 -6.55
N ALA A 415 11.11 19.11 -5.74
CA ALA A 415 11.77 20.41 -5.89
C ALA A 415 13.30 20.27 -5.80
N ALA A 416 13.79 19.48 -4.85
CA ALA A 416 15.22 19.20 -4.69
C ALA A 416 15.80 18.37 -5.86
N SER A 417 15.02 17.46 -6.46
CA SER A 417 15.48 16.57 -7.55
C SER A 417 15.63 17.26 -8.91
N LYS A 418 15.09 18.48 -9.07
CA LYS A 418 15.25 19.27 -10.29
C LYS A 418 16.67 19.85 -10.44
N SER A 419 17.50 19.68 -9.41
CA SER A 419 18.90 20.05 -9.38
C SER A 419 19.69 18.98 -8.59
N ASP A 420 20.94 19.24 -8.28
CA ASP A 420 21.79 18.42 -7.42
C ASP A 420 21.40 18.47 -5.93
N ALA A 421 20.42 19.30 -5.57
CA ALA A 421 20.06 19.57 -4.18
C ALA A 421 19.55 18.30 -3.44
N LEU A 422 18.84 17.38 -4.12
CA LEU A 422 18.39 16.13 -3.51
C LEU A 422 19.59 15.26 -3.10
N VAL A 423 20.58 15.12 -3.97
CA VAL A 423 21.81 14.37 -3.71
C VAL A 423 22.58 15.00 -2.55
N ARG A 424 22.71 16.32 -2.54
CA ARG A 424 23.39 17.06 -1.46
C ARG A 424 22.70 16.87 -0.12
N LEU A 425 21.36 16.97 -0.07
CA LEU A 425 20.59 16.76 1.15
C LEU A 425 20.70 15.32 1.65
N ALA A 426 20.63 14.34 0.74
CA ALA A 426 20.77 12.92 1.10
C ALA A 426 22.16 12.61 1.67
N ASN A 427 23.23 13.07 0.99
CA ASN A 427 24.61 12.94 1.47
C ASN A 427 24.87 13.64 2.82
N ALA A 428 24.14 14.71 3.10
CA ALA A 428 24.20 15.41 4.38
C ALA A 428 23.44 14.68 5.50
N GLY A 429 22.71 13.61 5.18
CA GLY A 429 21.93 12.84 6.14
C GLY A 429 20.45 13.24 6.19
N LEU A 430 19.79 13.40 5.05
CA LEU A 430 18.34 13.56 4.99
C LEU A 430 17.63 12.31 5.49
N ALA A 431 16.62 12.46 6.34
CA ALA A 431 15.70 11.39 6.71
C ALA A 431 14.27 11.72 6.30
N VAL A 432 13.51 10.71 5.88
CA VAL A 432 12.07 10.79 5.59
C VAL A 432 11.34 9.72 6.37
N VAL A 433 10.32 10.11 7.13
CA VAL A 433 9.45 9.18 7.86
C VAL A 433 8.05 9.27 7.28
N GLU A 434 7.53 8.14 6.80
CA GLU A 434 6.19 8.02 6.22
C GLU A 434 5.36 6.98 6.96
N ARG A 435 4.10 7.30 7.20
CA ARG A 435 3.13 6.43 7.88
C ARG A 435 2.65 5.26 7.04
N ASP A 436 2.64 5.42 5.72
CA ASP A 436 2.22 4.41 4.75
C ASP A 436 3.42 3.57 4.29
N ALA A 437 3.16 2.49 3.57
CA ALA A 437 4.18 1.59 3.07
C ALA A 437 5.06 2.23 1.97
N VAL A 438 4.52 3.21 1.26
CA VAL A 438 5.17 3.87 0.12
C VAL A 438 5.09 5.38 0.24
N LEU A 439 6.08 6.08 -0.33
CA LEU A 439 6.05 7.54 -0.46
C LEU A 439 5.12 7.95 -1.61
N GLY A 440 4.62 9.19 -1.57
CA GLY A 440 3.91 9.84 -2.67
C GLY A 440 2.40 9.79 -2.57
N ARG A 441 1.82 8.69 -2.17
CA ARG A 441 0.37 8.48 -2.15
C ARG A 441 -0.33 9.35 -1.12
N GLY A 442 0.06 9.27 0.15
CA GLY A 442 -0.68 9.83 1.28
C GLY A 442 -2.17 9.45 1.23
N GLU A 443 -3.03 10.37 1.63
CA GLU A 443 -4.49 10.16 1.64
C GLU A 443 -5.17 10.45 0.28
N ILE A 444 -4.43 10.91 -0.75
CA ILE A 444 -5.02 11.37 -2.04
C ILE A 444 -5.81 10.26 -2.72
N GLY A 445 -5.31 9.03 -2.71
CA GLY A 445 -5.97 7.89 -3.34
C GLY A 445 -7.32 7.50 -2.75
N ASN A 446 -7.65 8.02 -1.57
CA ASN A 446 -8.89 7.72 -0.87
C ASN A 446 -10.06 8.65 -1.27
N TYR A 447 -9.83 9.61 -2.17
CA TYR A 447 -10.84 10.58 -2.58
C TYR A 447 -11.47 10.27 -3.94
N ALA A 448 -12.79 10.44 -4.02
CA ALA A 448 -13.61 10.19 -5.22
C ALA A 448 -13.75 11.43 -6.12
N ILE A 449 -12.84 12.37 -6.05
CA ILE A 449 -12.92 13.67 -6.75
C ILE A 449 -11.83 13.83 -7.80
N THR A 450 -12.07 14.79 -8.70
CA THR A 450 -11.08 15.27 -9.65
C THR A 450 -10.18 16.30 -8.97
N SER A 451 -8.88 16.30 -9.28
CA SER A 451 -7.92 17.24 -8.73
C SER A 451 -8.17 18.67 -9.25
N ASP A 452 -7.75 19.66 -8.49
CA ASP A 452 -7.65 21.06 -8.93
C ASP A 452 -6.31 21.37 -9.60
N SER A 453 -5.49 20.35 -9.84
CA SER A 453 -4.24 20.40 -10.58
C SER A 453 -4.41 19.74 -11.96
N THR A 454 -3.79 20.33 -12.99
CA THR A 454 -3.82 19.77 -14.34
C THR A 454 -2.88 18.58 -14.47
N ALA A 455 -3.05 17.78 -15.54
CA ALA A 455 -2.12 16.70 -15.86
C ALA A 455 -0.68 17.22 -16.02
N GLU A 456 -0.51 18.36 -16.66
CA GLU A 456 0.76 19.01 -16.86
C GLU A 456 1.41 19.37 -15.50
N THR A 457 0.61 19.81 -14.51
CA THR A 457 1.12 20.08 -13.15
C THR A 457 1.69 18.85 -12.49
N PHE A 458 1.04 17.69 -12.60
CA PHE A 458 1.58 16.44 -12.10
C PHE A 458 2.87 16.06 -12.83
N LEU A 459 2.86 16.13 -14.15
CA LEU A 459 4.00 15.73 -14.98
C LEU A 459 5.23 16.65 -14.86
N THR A 460 5.10 17.88 -14.33
CA THR A 460 6.28 18.72 -14.03
C THR A 460 7.21 18.11 -13.00
N ALA A 461 6.77 17.12 -12.23
CA ALA A 461 7.62 16.37 -11.32
C ALA A 461 8.71 15.57 -12.05
N VAL A 462 8.38 15.07 -13.24
CA VAL A 462 9.21 14.11 -13.99
C VAL A 462 9.78 14.69 -15.29
N LYS A 463 9.10 15.66 -15.88
CA LYS A 463 9.52 16.28 -17.13
C LYS A 463 10.86 17.04 -16.93
N ASP A 464 11.82 16.73 -17.79
CA ASP A 464 13.15 17.34 -17.76
C ASP A 464 13.85 17.20 -16.39
N ASN A 465 13.54 16.17 -15.61
CA ASN A 465 14.18 15.94 -14.30
C ASN A 465 15.63 15.50 -14.48
N ALA A 466 16.51 15.97 -13.62
CA ALA A 466 17.94 15.69 -13.64
C ALA A 466 18.28 14.20 -13.36
N HIS A 467 17.34 13.43 -12.82
CA HIS A 467 17.52 12.02 -12.50
C HIS A 467 16.79 11.14 -13.52
N ASP A 468 17.53 10.31 -14.26
CA ASP A 468 16.99 9.45 -15.33
C ASP A 468 15.82 8.57 -14.87
N GLY A 469 15.89 7.99 -13.67
CA GLY A 469 14.82 7.16 -13.10
C GLY A 469 13.51 7.93 -12.86
N ILE A 470 13.58 9.22 -12.54
CA ILE A 470 12.41 10.09 -12.40
C ILE A 470 11.93 10.52 -13.77
N ALA A 471 12.82 10.94 -14.68
CA ALA A 471 12.47 11.34 -16.04
C ALA A 471 11.78 10.20 -16.81
N ALA A 472 12.21 8.95 -16.63
CA ALA A 472 11.60 7.79 -17.25
C ALA A 472 10.11 7.58 -16.90
N LEU A 473 9.65 8.15 -15.78
CA LEU A 473 8.23 8.07 -15.38
C LEU A 473 7.31 8.86 -16.31
N GLU A 474 7.81 9.78 -17.13
CA GLU A 474 7.01 10.46 -18.15
C GLU A 474 6.44 9.47 -19.18
N THR A 475 7.22 8.45 -19.55
CA THR A 475 6.83 7.40 -20.52
C THR A 475 6.33 6.12 -19.85
N HIS A 476 6.42 6.01 -18.53
CA HIS A 476 5.88 4.92 -17.75
C HIS A 476 4.33 4.90 -17.81
N SER A 477 3.71 3.73 -17.68
CA SER A 477 2.26 3.56 -17.78
C SER A 477 1.48 4.52 -16.87
N SER A 478 1.95 4.75 -15.63
CA SER A 478 1.30 5.68 -14.70
C SER A 478 1.43 7.15 -15.12
N GLY A 479 2.54 7.56 -15.75
CA GLY A 479 2.72 8.89 -16.33
C GLY A 479 1.84 9.09 -17.57
N GLN A 480 1.75 8.07 -18.42
CA GLN A 480 0.85 8.08 -19.59
C GLN A 480 -0.62 8.17 -19.19
N GLU A 481 -1.04 7.47 -18.12
CA GLU A 481 -2.39 7.56 -17.56
C GLU A 481 -2.73 9.01 -17.17
N VAL A 482 -1.81 9.70 -16.49
CA VAL A 482 -1.97 11.11 -16.17
C VAL A 482 -2.01 11.97 -17.44
N ALA A 483 -1.12 11.71 -18.40
CA ALA A 483 -1.04 12.44 -19.67
C ALA A 483 -2.33 12.36 -20.51
N MET A 484 -3.08 11.25 -20.43
CA MET A 484 -4.41 11.13 -21.07
C MET A 484 -5.44 12.16 -20.59
N HIS A 485 -5.17 12.83 -19.48
CA HIS A 485 -5.99 13.91 -18.93
C HIS A 485 -5.50 15.32 -19.32
N ALA A 486 -4.50 15.45 -20.19
CA ALA A 486 -4.05 16.75 -20.71
C ALA A 486 -5.19 17.53 -21.38
N GLY A 487 -5.29 18.82 -21.04
CA GLY A 487 -6.36 19.69 -21.52
C GLY A 487 -7.76 19.41 -20.95
N LYS A 488 -7.92 18.42 -20.05
CA LYS A 488 -9.20 18.15 -19.35
C LYS A 488 -9.32 18.97 -18.07
N LEU A 489 -10.52 18.91 -17.46
CA LEU A 489 -10.86 19.63 -16.21
C LEU A 489 -10.25 18.97 -14.95
N GLY A 490 -8.99 18.53 -15.02
CA GLY A 490 -8.24 17.91 -13.95
C GLY A 490 -8.06 16.40 -14.12
N VAL A 491 -7.33 15.78 -13.20
CA VAL A 491 -7.07 14.35 -13.16
C VAL A 491 -7.86 13.73 -12.00
N PRO A 492 -8.65 12.67 -12.20
CA PRO A 492 -9.27 11.96 -11.08
C PRO A 492 -8.18 11.49 -10.11
N LEU A 493 -8.33 11.77 -8.80
CA LEU A 493 -7.27 11.52 -7.83
C LEU A 493 -6.86 10.05 -7.75
N ALA A 494 -7.81 9.12 -7.91
CA ALA A 494 -7.53 7.69 -8.00
C ALA A 494 -6.62 7.33 -9.20
N ARG A 495 -6.67 8.08 -10.30
CA ARG A 495 -5.82 7.89 -11.50
C ARG A 495 -4.44 8.55 -11.36
N ALA A 496 -4.35 9.61 -10.56
CA ALA A 496 -3.07 10.27 -10.26
C ALA A 496 -2.23 9.50 -9.23
N THR A 497 -2.87 8.70 -8.38
CA THR A 497 -2.22 8.01 -7.25
C THR A 497 -1.07 7.10 -7.67
N PRO A 498 -1.20 6.19 -8.67
CA PRO A 498 -0.09 5.33 -9.08
C PRO A 498 1.14 6.12 -9.59
N PHE A 499 0.93 7.27 -10.20
CA PHE A 499 2.00 8.15 -10.64
C PHE A 499 2.72 8.81 -9.47
N LEU A 500 1.97 9.25 -8.46
CA LEU A 500 2.55 9.82 -7.23
C LEU A 500 3.33 8.78 -6.43
N GLU A 501 2.85 7.54 -6.37
CA GLU A 501 3.56 6.41 -5.75
C GLU A 501 4.86 6.09 -6.49
N ALA A 502 4.81 5.98 -7.82
CA ALA A 502 5.99 5.72 -8.63
C ALA A 502 7.03 6.84 -8.48
N THR A 503 6.59 8.11 -8.50
CA THR A 503 7.48 9.26 -8.26
C THR A 503 8.07 9.22 -6.84
N GLY A 504 7.25 8.94 -5.83
CA GLY A 504 7.68 8.81 -4.44
C GLY A 504 8.69 7.68 -4.25
N ALA A 505 8.49 6.52 -4.90
CA ALA A 505 9.41 5.40 -4.87
C ALA A 505 10.78 5.76 -5.46
N GLN A 506 10.82 6.41 -6.63
CA GLN A 506 12.07 6.86 -7.25
C GLN A 506 12.81 7.89 -6.37
N LEU A 507 12.09 8.87 -5.83
CA LEU A 507 12.67 9.87 -4.91
C LEU A 507 13.23 9.20 -3.65
N GLY A 508 12.50 8.24 -3.06
CA GLY A 508 12.95 7.48 -1.90
C GLY A 508 14.18 6.64 -2.18
N MET A 509 14.27 6.04 -3.38
CA MET A 509 15.47 5.30 -3.82
C MET A 509 16.69 6.23 -3.89
N ILE A 510 16.55 7.39 -4.55
CA ILE A 510 17.66 8.35 -4.67
C ILE A 510 18.12 8.79 -3.27
N VAL A 511 17.19 9.10 -2.36
CA VAL A 511 17.54 9.46 -0.98
C VAL A 511 18.34 8.35 -0.31
N ALA A 512 17.89 7.10 -0.40
CA ALA A 512 18.56 5.95 0.21
C ALA A 512 19.93 5.66 -0.43
N GLU A 513 20.03 5.69 -1.75
CA GLU A 513 21.27 5.44 -2.50
C GLU A 513 22.35 6.50 -2.21
N GLN A 514 21.93 7.72 -1.95
CA GLN A 514 22.81 8.85 -1.64
C GLN A 514 23.05 9.02 -0.13
N GLY A 515 22.79 7.99 0.68
CA GLY A 515 23.12 7.96 2.12
C GLY A 515 22.09 8.58 3.04
N GLY A 516 20.93 8.99 2.56
CA GLY A 516 19.80 9.38 3.38
C GLY A 516 19.04 8.17 3.96
N THR A 517 18.03 8.44 4.77
CA THR A 517 17.23 7.40 5.45
C THR A 517 15.76 7.54 5.09
N VAL A 518 15.14 6.47 4.60
CA VAL A 518 13.69 6.39 4.37
C VAL A 518 13.08 5.38 5.32
N VAL A 519 12.09 5.81 6.10
CA VAL A 519 11.40 4.98 7.10
C VAL A 519 9.92 5.01 6.79
N THR A 520 9.39 3.92 6.31
CA THR A 520 7.95 3.75 6.01
C THR A 520 7.21 3.11 7.19
N ARG A 521 5.87 3.01 7.09
CA ARG A 521 4.97 2.44 8.12
C ARG A 521 5.24 2.96 9.52
N SER A 522 5.61 4.23 9.64
CA SER A 522 6.05 4.81 10.90
C SER A 522 5.49 6.22 11.09
N ASP A 523 4.97 6.49 12.28
CA ASP A 523 4.50 7.80 12.70
C ASP A 523 5.57 8.52 13.52
N VAL A 524 5.86 9.77 13.21
CA VAL A 524 6.51 10.66 14.18
C VAL A 524 5.44 11.17 15.13
N VAL A 525 5.50 10.76 16.38
CA VAL A 525 4.44 11.07 17.37
C VAL A 525 4.68 12.41 18.08
N GLU A 526 5.93 12.81 18.24
CA GLU A 526 6.35 14.08 18.85
C GLU A 526 7.82 14.36 18.54
N ALA A 527 8.28 15.60 18.72
CA ALA A 527 9.69 15.93 18.71
C ALA A 527 10.04 16.89 19.86
N ARG A 528 11.17 16.62 20.54
CA ARG A 528 11.69 17.44 21.62
C ARG A 528 13.02 18.05 21.21
N ARG A 529 13.17 19.35 21.48
CA ARG A 529 14.46 20.03 21.32
C ARG A 529 15.40 19.54 22.43
N ILE A 530 16.62 19.16 22.06
CA ILE A 530 17.66 18.75 22.99
C ILE A 530 18.82 19.75 22.90
N ALA A 531 19.90 19.54 23.68
CA ALA A 531 21.08 20.41 23.63
C ALA A 531 21.60 20.59 22.20
N ASP A 532 22.28 21.68 21.95
CA ASP A 532 22.92 22.07 20.67
C ASP A 532 21.94 22.30 19.50
N GLY A 533 20.64 22.57 19.81
CA GLY A 533 19.67 22.94 18.81
C GLY A 533 19.07 21.74 18.03
N VAL A 534 19.44 20.51 18.37
CA VAL A 534 19.00 19.28 17.76
C VAL A 534 17.59 18.90 18.23
N TRP A 535 16.80 18.35 17.35
CA TRP A 535 15.49 17.77 17.62
C TRP A 535 15.58 16.25 17.77
N ALA A 536 15.02 15.71 18.84
CA ALA A 536 14.84 14.27 19.08
C ALA A 536 13.38 13.89 18.76
N ALA A 537 13.15 13.29 17.63
CA ALA A 537 11.83 12.86 17.16
C ALA A 537 11.56 11.41 17.60
N ARG A 538 10.43 11.18 18.27
CA ARG A 538 9.98 9.83 18.63
C ARG A 538 9.20 9.23 17.45
N VAL A 539 9.76 8.18 16.87
CA VAL A 539 9.23 7.49 15.69
C VAL A 539 8.68 6.15 16.13
N ARG A 540 7.38 5.94 15.94
CA ARG A 540 6.69 4.70 16.27
C ARG A 540 6.40 3.91 15.01
N ASN A 541 6.90 2.68 14.92
CA ASN A 541 6.51 1.74 13.89
C ASN A 541 5.02 1.38 14.10
N ARG A 542 4.21 1.48 13.05
CA ARG A 542 2.76 1.25 13.11
C ARG A 542 2.38 -0.23 13.14
N VAL A 543 3.28 -1.10 12.71
CA VAL A 543 3.06 -2.55 12.67
C VAL A 543 3.48 -3.17 14.00
N THR A 544 4.73 -2.89 14.43
CA THR A 544 5.30 -3.51 15.64
C THR A 544 4.99 -2.74 16.93
N GLY A 545 4.58 -1.48 16.83
CA GLY A 545 4.43 -0.58 17.98
C GLY A 545 5.77 -0.09 18.56
N GLU A 546 6.89 -0.56 18.06
CA GLU A 546 8.23 -0.18 18.53
C GLU A 546 8.44 1.33 18.40
N VAL A 547 9.02 1.95 19.43
CA VAL A 547 9.35 3.37 19.44
C VAL A 547 10.85 3.55 19.45
N ARG A 548 11.37 4.28 18.45
CA ARG A 548 12.77 4.70 18.39
C ARG A 548 12.90 6.21 18.35
N VAL A 549 14.07 6.73 18.66
CA VAL A 549 14.38 8.15 18.59
C VAL A 549 15.28 8.42 17.40
N MET A 550 14.83 9.31 16.49
CA MET A 550 15.64 9.88 15.42
C MET A 550 16.01 11.31 15.79
N ARG A 551 17.27 11.69 15.60
CA ARG A 551 17.76 13.04 15.88
C ARG A 551 18.00 13.78 14.60
N ALA A 552 17.61 15.05 14.53
CA ALA A 552 17.82 15.90 13.35
C ALA A 552 18.08 17.35 13.76
N GLU A 553 18.92 18.06 12.99
CA GLU A 553 19.13 19.49 13.16
C GLU A 553 17.89 20.30 12.75
N LYS A 554 17.21 19.83 11.71
CA LYS A 554 16.03 20.49 11.14
C LYS A 554 14.88 19.49 10.96
N LEU A 555 13.64 19.98 11.12
CA LEU A 555 12.42 19.22 10.88
C LEU A 555 11.61 19.88 9.76
N VAL A 556 11.00 19.08 8.89
CA VAL A 556 10.00 19.55 7.93
C VAL A 556 8.69 18.81 8.19
N ILE A 557 7.67 19.53 8.64
CA ILE A 557 6.33 18.98 8.90
C ILE A 557 5.54 18.98 7.59
N ALA A 558 5.38 17.79 7.02
CA ALA A 558 4.64 17.51 5.77
C ALA A 558 3.43 16.58 6.01
N THR A 559 2.86 16.63 7.20
CA THR A 559 1.79 15.75 7.70
C THR A 559 0.40 16.03 7.12
N GLY A 560 0.28 17.02 6.24
CA GLY A 560 -0.97 17.40 5.56
C GLY A 560 -1.98 18.08 6.47
N GLY A 561 -3.24 18.07 6.04
CA GLY A 561 -4.35 18.65 6.76
C GLY A 561 -5.33 17.57 7.24
N TYR A 562 -6.21 17.95 8.16
CA TYR A 562 -7.30 17.13 8.62
C TYR A 562 -8.56 17.97 8.90
N GLN A 563 -9.71 17.33 8.89
CA GLN A 563 -10.99 17.92 9.26
C GLN A 563 -11.60 17.08 10.38
N ALA A 564 -11.48 17.56 11.63
CA ALA A 564 -12.13 16.89 12.75
C ALA A 564 -13.63 17.23 12.78
N ARG A 565 -14.49 16.26 12.99
CA ARG A 565 -15.96 16.44 13.07
C ARG A 565 -16.34 17.50 14.10
N ALA A 566 -15.74 17.49 15.29
CA ALA A 566 -15.97 18.49 16.33
C ALA A 566 -15.70 19.95 15.87
N HIS A 567 -14.73 20.16 15.00
CA HIS A 567 -14.46 21.50 14.43
C HIS A 567 -15.51 21.91 13.41
N VAL A 568 -16.04 20.96 12.63
CA VAL A 568 -17.14 21.23 11.70
C VAL A 568 -18.41 21.55 12.46
N GLU A 569 -18.68 20.80 13.52
CA GLU A 569 -19.85 21.01 14.42
C GLU A 569 -19.79 22.36 15.13
N ALA A 570 -18.62 22.81 15.58
CA ALA A 570 -18.43 24.06 16.29
C ALA A 570 -18.43 25.34 15.41
N GLU A 571 -18.29 25.17 14.08
CA GLU A 571 -18.25 26.33 13.17
C GLU A 571 -19.58 27.10 13.19
N GLN A 572 -19.49 28.43 13.33
CA GLN A 572 -20.65 29.29 13.42
C GLN A 572 -21.22 29.60 12.01
N VAL A 573 -22.51 29.37 11.84
CA VAL A 573 -23.26 29.68 10.63
C VAL A 573 -24.49 30.49 11.03
N ALA A 574 -24.60 31.70 10.52
CA ALA A 574 -25.69 32.61 10.90
C ALA A 574 -25.90 32.71 12.44
N GLY A 575 -24.77 32.80 13.19
CA GLY A 575 -24.74 32.97 14.63
C GLY A 575 -24.97 31.68 15.47
N VAL A 576 -25.12 30.52 14.84
CA VAL A 576 -25.37 29.23 15.52
C VAL A 576 -24.36 28.19 15.06
N ALA A 577 -23.93 27.30 15.96
CA ALA A 577 -23.02 26.20 15.63
C ALA A 577 -23.66 25.24 14.63
N LEU A 578 -22.91 24.86 13.59
CA LEU A 578 -23.42 23.99 12.52
C LEU A 578 -23.92 22.63 13.05
N GLY A 579 -23.26 22.09 14.08
CA GLY A 579 -23.70 20.87 14.73
C GLY A 579 -25.07 20.98 15.40
N ALA A 580 -25.40 22.16 15.95
CA ALA A 580 -26.72 22.42 16.52
C ALA A 580 -27.82 22.55 15.44
N LEU A 581 -27.50 23.13 14.26
CA LEU A 581 -28.42 23.25 13.13
C LEU A 581 -28.66 21.91 12.42
N ALA A 582 -27.63 21.13 12.25
CA ALA A 582 -27.67 19.92 11.41
C ALA A 582 -27.87 18.62 12.20
N GLY A 583 -27.39 18.51 13.44
CA GLY A 583 -27.46 17.30 14.25
C GLY A 583 -26.84 16.10 13.56
N GLU A 584 -27.53 14.95 13.55
CA GLU A 584 -27.11 13.70 12.91
C GLU A 584 -27.10 13.78 11.38
N ARG A 585 -27.75 14.76 10.78
CA ARG A 585 -27.76 15.00 9.32
C ARG A 585 -26.43 15.56 8.81
N LEU A 586 -25.51 15.97 9.72
CA LEU A 586 -24.21 16.50 9.38
C LEU A 586 -23.28 15.40 8.86
N MET A 587 -22.67 15.63 7.70
CA MET A 587 -21.51 14.91 7.18
C MET A 587 -20.32 15.87 7.11
N ALA A 588 -19.16 15.45 7.55
CA ALA A 588 -17.95 16.22 7.33
C ALA A 588 -17.59 16.21 5.82
N GLY A 589 -17.11 17.33 5.29
CA GLY A 589 -16.73 17.41 3.87
C GLY A 589 -15.64 16.40 3.50
N ASP A 590 -14.68 16.14 4.40
CA ASP A 590 -13.64 15.12 4.20
C ASP A 590 -14.23 13.71 4.10
N GLU A 591 -15.19 13.37 4.95
CA GLU A 591 -15.91 12.08 4.92
C GLU A 591 -16.67 11.91 3.60
N PHE A 592 -17.38 12.95 3.16
CA PHE A 592 -18.19 12.91 1.93
C PHE A 592 -17.33 12.78 0.65
N LEU A 593 -16.18 13.44 0.59
CA LEU A 593 -15.34 13.45 -0.60
C LEU A 593 -14.53 12.16 -0.79
N ARG A 594 -14.49 11.28 0.21
CA ARG A 594 -13.82 9.97 0.11
C ARG A 594 -14.62 8.98 -0.74
N ILE A 595 -13.94 7.96 -1.22
CA ILE A 595 -14.57 6.79 -1.88
C ILE A 595 -15.61 6.20 -0.92
N GLY A 596 -16.83 5.95 -1.41
CA GLY A 596 -17.98 5.53 -0.61
C GLY A 596 -18.81 6.68 0.00
N GLY A 597 -18.33 7.93 0.02
CA GLY A 597 -19.09 9.05 0.60
C GLY A 597 -20.37 9.38 -0.17
N LEU A 598 -20.38 9.23 -1.50
CA LEU A 598 -21.59 9.36 -2.30
C LEU A 598 -22.63 8.26 -1.99
N ASP A 599 -22.17 7.03 -1.71
CA ASP A 599 -23.05 5.92 -1.34
C ASP A 599 -23.64 6.13 0.07
N ALA A 600 -22.85 6.67 0.99
CA ALA A 600 -23.32 7.09 2.31
C ALA A 600 -24.39 8.19 2.20
N LEU A 601 -24.21 9.15 1.28
CA LEU A 601 -25.24 10.16 0.99
C LEU A 601 -26.51 9.50 0.43
N ARG A 602 -26.37 8.57 -0.54
CA ARG A 602 -27.52 7.83 -1.10
C ARG A 602 -28.32 7.10 -0.03
N ALA A 603 -27.61 6.42 0.89
CA ALA A 603 -28.24 5.72 2.00
C ALA A 603 -29.02 6.67 2.93
N ARG A 604 -28.50 7.87 3.20
CA ARG A 604 -29.17 8.87 4.06
C ARG A 604 -30.43 9.47 3.43
N ILE A 605 -30.47 9.62 2.11
CA ILE A 605 -31.65 10.16 1.39
C ILE A 605 -32.57 9.05 0.85
N ALA A 606 -32.28 7.78 1.13
CA ALA A 606 -33.10 6.67 0.68
C ALA A 606 -34.53 6.80 1.23
N GLY A 607 -35.52 6.71 0.33
CA GLY A 607 -36.93 6.88 0.66
C GLY A 607 -37.43 8.33 0.72
N THR A 608 -36.57 9.32 0.51
CA THR A 608 -36.96 10.74 0.40
C THR A 608 -37.22 11.08 -1.09
N PRO A 609 -38.45 11.38 -1.52
CA PRO A 609 -38.77 11.57 -2.94
C PRO A 609 -38.12 12.80 -3.56
N ALA A 610 -37.91 13.87 -2.77
CA ALA A 610 -37.33 15.13 -3.19
C ALA A 610 -36.35 15.63 -2.13
N PRO A 611 -35.15 14.99 -1.99
CA PRO A 611 -34.21 15.32 -0.94
C PRO A 611 -33.61 16.70 -1.12
N ARG A 612 -33.39 17.40 -0.01
CA ARG A 612 -32.74 18.70 0.07
C ARG A 612 -31.37 18.52 0.72
N ILE A 613 -30.33 18.99 0.02
CA ILE A 613 -28.94 18.87 0.45
C ILE A 613 -28.35 20.27 0.63
N ALA A 614 -27.81 20.55 1.81
CA ALA A 614 -27.09 21.79 2.09
C ALA A 614 -25.59 21.54 2.12
N ILE A 615 -24.81 22.26 1.33
CA ILE A 615 -23.35 22.30 1.42
C ILE A 615 -22.95 23.61 2.07
N VAL A 616 -22.30 23.56 3.23
CA VAL A 616 -21.82 24.74 3.96
C VAL A 616 -20.31 24.90 3.73
N GLY A 617 -19.93 25.93 2.99
CA GLY A 617 -18.55 26.26 2.62
C GLY A 617 -18.45 26.90 1.24
N GLY A 618 -17.43 27.72 1.02
CA GLY A 618 -17.13 28.40 -0.24
C GLY A 618 -15.70 28.12 -0.69
N SER A 619 -15.24 26.86 -0.59
CA SER A 619 -13.90 26.41 -0.95
C SER A 619 -13.95 25.43 -2.12
N THR A 620 -12.79 25.08 -2.68
CA THR A 620 -12.67 24.02 -3.71
C THR A 620 -13.35 22.72 -3.27
N SER A 621 -13.21 22.32 -1.98
CA SER A 621 -13.87 21.13 -1.46
C SER A 621 -15.40 21.21 -1.49
N ALA A 622 -15.99 22.39 -1.27
CA ALA A 622 -17.43 22.59 -1.34
C ALA A 622 -17.95 22.45 -2.79
N LEU A 623 -17.21 23.02 -3.75
CA LEU A 623 -17.54 22.89 -5.17
C LEU A 623 -17.28 21.49 -5.72
N ALA A 624 -16.22 20.81 -5.24
CA ALA A 624 -15.99 19.40 -5.53
C ALA A 624 -17.13 18.51 -5.02
N ALA A 625 -17.63 18.78 -3.81
CA ALA A 625 -18.80 18.08 -3.28
C ALA A 625 -20.06 18.31 -4.13
N ALA A 626 -20.31 19.57 -4.53
CA ALA A 626 -21.41 19.88 -5.42
C ALA A 626 -21.27 19.17 -6.79
N ALA A 627 -20.07 19.20 -7.39
CA ALA A 627 -19.79 18.53 -8.67
C ALA A 627 -20.00 17.01 -8.57
N LEU A 628 -19.54 16.38 -7.48
CA LEU A 628 -19.71 14.94 -7.24
C LEU A 628 -21.21 14.58 -7.14
N ILE A 629 -22.00 15.37 -6.46
CA ILE A 629 -23.46 15.20 -6.33
C ILE A 629 -24.15 15.37 -7.69
N LEU A 630 -23.83 16.42 -8.42
CA LEU A 630 -24.45 16.73 -9.72
C LEU A 630 -24.14 15.71 -10.82
N LYS A 631 -22.97 15.06 -10.73
CA LYS A 631 -22.50 14.02 -11.67
C LYS A 631 -22.83 12.59 -11.23
N ALA A 632 -23.51 12.41 -10.10
CA ALA A 632 -23.80 11.09 -9.55
C ALA A 632 -24.48 10.17 -10.59
N ALA A 633 -23.97 8.96 -10.73
CA ALA A 633 -24.54 7.93 -11.60
C ALA A 633 -24.88 6.67 -10.75
N PRO A 634 -26.15 6.22 -10.73
CA PRO A 634 -27.33 6.90 -11.27
C PRO A 634 -27.57 8.26 -10.63
N ALA A 635 -28.26 9.16 -11.33
CA ALA A 635 -28.54 10.51 -10.83
C ALA A 635 -29.35 10.50 -9.52
N LEU A 636 -29.05 11.45 -8.64
CA LEU A 636 -29.86 11.64 -7.43
C LEU A 636 -31.20 12.33 -7.79
N PRO A 637 -32.29 12.04 -7.06
CA PRO A 637 -33.64 12.60 -7.34
C PRO A 637 -33.76 14.05 -6.85
N LEU A 638 -32.90 14.94 -7.34
CA LEU A 638 -32.85 16.35 -6.94
C LEU A 638 -33.83 17.20 -7.76
N GLY A 639 -34.74 17.87 -7.08
CA GLY A 639 -35.58 18.92 -7.67
C GLY A 639 -34.80 20.22 -7.92
N ALA A 640 -35.48 21.22 -8.49
CA ALA A 640 -34.90 22.54 -8.71
C ALA A 640 -34.48 23.20 -7.38
N GLY A 641 -33.23 23.67 -7.32
CA GLY A 641 -32.68 24.29 -6.11
C GLY A 641 -32.49 23.36 -4.91
N ALA A 642 -32.66 22.04 -5.07
CA ALA A 642 -32.56 21.06 -3.99
C ALA A 642 -31.14 20.94 -3.40
N LEU A 643 -30.09 21.26 -4.17
CA LEU A 643 -28.72 21.37 -3.71
C LEU A 643 -28.38 22.83 -3.45
N ALA A 644 -28.31 23.24 -2.19
CA ALA A 644 -27.98 24.61 -1.78
C ALA A 644 -26.53 24.70 -1.29
N LEU A 645 -25.72 25.60 -1.89
CA LEU A 645 -24.36 25.87 -1.46
C LEU A 645 -24.27 27.22 -0.75
N TYR A 646 -23.95 27.16 0.55
CA TYR A 646 -23.84 28.33 1.45
C TYR A 646 -22.41 28.82 1.53
N HIS A 647 -22.15 30.07 1.09
CA HIS A 647 -20.81 30.65 1.07
C HIS A 647 -20.80 32.07 1.64
N ARG A 648 -19.69 32.49 2.28
CA ARG A 648 -19.53 33.83 2.86
C ARG A 648 -18.85 34.82 1.90
N ARG A 649 -17.88 34.33 1.12
CA ARG A 649 -17.07 35.14 0.20
C ARG A 649 -17.58 34.96 -1.21
N PRO A 650 -17.39 35.95 -2.12
CA PRO A 650 -17.68 35.79 -3.54
C PRO A 650 -16.94 34.57 -4.11
N LEU A 651 -17.58 33.85 -5.02
CA LEU A 651 -16.95 32.74 -5.75
C LEU A 651 -16.21 33.33 -6.95
N ARG A 652 -14.89 33.20 -6.96
CA ARG A 652 -13.97 33.86 -7.89
C ARG A 652 -13.37 32.86 -8.86
N PRO A 653 -13.67 32.92 -10.18
CA PRO A 653 -13.05 32.06 -11.17
C PRO A 653 -11.64 32.56 -11.51
N PHE A 654 -10.70 31.64 -11.68
CA PHE A 654 -9.34 31.92 -12.15
C PHE A 654 -9.33 32.20 -13.66
N TYR A 655 -8.54 33.22 -14.11
CA TYR A 655 -8.21 33.46 -15.51
C TYR A 655 -6.72 33.74 -15.71
N ARG A 656 -6.21 33.37 -16.91
CA ARG A 656 -4.79 33.55 -17.27
C ARG A 656 -4.46 34.99 -17.63
N SER A 657 -5.48 35.82 -17.91
CA SER A 657 -5.31 37.29 -18.12
C SER A 657 -6.64 38.00 -17.94
N ALA A 658 -6.58 39.32 -17.83
CA ALA A 658 -7.75 40.16 -17.81
C ALA A 658 -8.52 40.11 -19.14
N GLU A 659 -7.79 40.00 -20.28
CA GLU A 659 -8.36 39.87 -21.60
C GLU A 659 -9.19 38.60 -21.75
N GLU A 660 -8.64 37.45 -21.23
CA GLU A 660 -9.39 36.18 -21.22
C GLU A 660 -10.67 36.30 -20.38
N ALA A 661 -10.62 36.93 -19.21
CA ALA A 661 -11.77 37.14 -18.37
C ALA A 661 -12.86 37.99 -19.08
N HIS A 662 -12.47 39.11 -19.68
CA HIS A 662 -13.38 39.97 -20.43
C HIS A 662 -13.99 39.27 -21.65
N ALA A 663 -13.18 38.52 -22.41
CA ALA A 663 -13.64 37.75 -23.55
C ALA A 663 -14.66 36.67 -23.16
N ASP A 664 -14.51 36.07 -21.95
CA ASP A 664 -15.47 35.11 -21.41
C ASP A 664 -16.71 35.80 -20.78
N GLY A 665 -16.73 37.13 -20.71
CA GLY A 665 -17.83 37.93 -20.16
C GLY A 665 -17.77 38.10 -18.64
N PHE A 666 -16.63 37.83 -18.01
CA PHE A 666 -16.42 38.03 -16.59
C PHE A 666 -15.74 39.38 -16.33
N THR A 667 -16.39 40.26 -15.56
CA THR A 667 -15.95 41.64 -15.30
C THR A 667 -15.85 41.97 -13.79
N ASP A 668 -16.18 41.02 -12.92
CA ASP A 668 -16.14 41.22 -11.44
C ASP A 668 -14.71 41.10 -10.90
N PHE A 669 -13.80 41.95 -11.33
CA PHE A 669 -12.44 42.05 -10.82
C PHE A 669 -11.86 43.44 -11.08
N GLY A 670 -10.87 43.86 -10.28
CA GLY A 670 -10.13 45.10 -10.44
C GLY A 670 -8.61 44.87 -10.41
N PRO A 671 -7.83 45.95 -10.46
CA PRO A 671 -6.36 45.86 -10.47
C PRO A 671 -5.78 45.08 -9.28
N GLN A 672 -6.44 45.14 -8.12
CA GLN A 672 -6.04 44.46 -6.89
C GLN A 672 -6.26 42.93 -6.97
N ASP A 673 -7.01 42.45 -7.95
CA ASP A 673 -7.35 41.06 -8.19
C ASP A 673 -6.45 40.41 -9.25
N ILE A 674 -5.52 41.17 -9.81
CA ILE A 674 -4.55 40.76 -10.81
C ILE A 674 -3.19 40.55 -10.16
N CYS A 675 -2.59 39.39 -10.38
CA CYS A 675 -1.25 39.08 -9.91
C CYS A 675 -0.22 39.94 -10.66
N PRO A 676 0.60 40.76 -9.97
CA PRO A 676 1.56 41.64 -10.64
C PRO A 676 2.71 40.90 -11.31
N VAL A 677 2.97 39.62 -10.95
CA VAL A 677 4.06 38.81 -11.51
C VAL A 677 3.63 38.03 -12.74
N SER A 678 2.42 37.48 -12.74
CA SER A 678 1.95 36.60 -13.84
C SER A 678 0.87 37.22 -14.73
N GLY A 679 0.26 38.35 -14.31
CA GLY A 679 -0.90 38.90 -15.01
C GLY A 679 -2.21 38.13 -14.82
N PHE A 680 -2.20 37.06 -14.04
CA PHE A 680 -3.37 36.20 -13.82
C PHE A 680 -4.41 36.89 -12.93
N VAL A 681 -5.68 36.76 -13.28
CA VAL A 681 -6.80 37.20 -12.43
C VAL A 681 -7.12 36.11 -11.44
N TYR A 682 -7.22 36.48 -10.18
CA TYR A 682 -7.45 35.58 -9.05
C TYR A 682 -6.52 34.35 -9.06
N ARG A 683 -5.21 34.62 -9.21
CA ARG A 683 -4.19 33.55 -9.25
C ARG A 683 -4.26 32.59 -8.06
N LEU A 684 -4.48 33.12 -6.85
CA LEU A 684 -4.50 32.37 -5.59
C LEU A 684 -5.90 32.13 -5.06
N ALA A 685 -6.83 33.10 -5.27
CA ALA A 685 -8.22 33.02 -4.79
C ALA A 685 -9.13 32.26 -5.75
N GLY A 686 -8.77 32.18 -7.03
CA GLY A 686 -9.64 31.71 -8.09
C GLY A 686 -9.80 30.19 -8.14
N PHE A 687 -11.04 29.75 -8.31
CA PHE A 687 -11.34 28.35 -8.61
C PHE A 687 -10.81 27.95 -9.98
N ARG A 688 -10.33 26.73 -10.08
CA ARG A 688 -9.71 26.17 -11.29
C ARG A 688 -10.49 24.97 -11.78
N LEU A 689 -10.28 24.62 -13.05
CA LEU A 689 -10.74 23.41 -13.68
C LEU A 689 -12.24 23.15 -13.44
N GLU A 690 -12.62 22.00 -12.89
CA GLU A 690 -14.01 21.62 -12.67
C GLU A 690 -14.76 22.57 -11.74
N ALA A 691 -14.13 23.01 -10.66
CA ALA A 691 -14.73 24.00 -9.74
C ALA A 691 -14.95 25.35 -10.43
N ARG A 692 -14.02 25.79 -11.31
CA ARG A 692 -14.18 27.00 -12.11
C ARG A 692 -15.38 26.88 -13.06
N GLU A 693 -15.47 25.77 -13.79
CA GLU A 693 -16.56 25.56 -14.73
C GLU A 693 -17.93 25.57 -14.04
N LEU A 694 -18.04 24.94 -12.88
CA LEU A 694 -19.28 24.98 -12.09
C LEU A 694 -19.60 26.41 -11.62
N VAL A 695 -18.62 27.18 -11.14
CA VAL A 695 -18.81 28.58 -10.73
C VAL A 695 -19.26 29.44 -11.91
N LEU A 696 -18.61 29.35 -13.08
CA LEU A 696 -18.97 30.11 -14.28
C LEU A 696 -20.40 29.82 -14.71
N ARG A 697 -20.82 28.56 -14.69
CA ARG A 697 -22.22 28.17 -15.01
C ARG A 697 -23.20 28.76 -14.00
N MET A 698 -22.90 28.61 -12.68
CA MET A 698 -23.83 29.08 -11.66
C MET A 698 -23.93 30.60 -11.56
N LEU A 699 -22.90 31.35 -12.02
CA LEU A 699 -22.89 32.80 -12.15
C LEU A 699 -23.45 33.29 -13.53
N GLY A 700 -23.75 32.38 -14.44
CA GLY A 700 -24.25 32.74 -15.81
C GLY A 700 -23.21 33.41 -16.70
N VAL A 701 -21.92 33.30 -16.37
CA VAL A 701 -20.83 33.96 -17.14
C VAL A 701 -20.79 33.43 -18.56
N GLY A 702 -20.67 34.35 -19.54
CA GLY A 702 -20.62 34.00 -20.95
C GLY A 702 -21.90 33.33 -21.47
N GLY A 703 -23.05 33.61 -20.84
CA GLY A 703 -24.32 33.00 -21.22
C GLY A 703 -24.49 31.53 -20.86
N ARG A 704 -23.62 30.98 -20.01
CA ARG A 704 -23.71 29.60 -19.52
C ARG A 704 -24.97 29.41 -18.69
N ALA A 705 -25.77 28.35 -19.02
CA ALA A 705 -26.96 28.02 -18.25
C ALA A 705 -26.58 27.41 -16.87
N PRO A 706 -27.11 27.98 -15.76
CA PRO A 706 -26.92 27.39 -14.44
C PRO A 706 -27.56 26.00 -14.35
N ASP A 707 -27.02 25.12 -13.48
CA ASP A 707 -27.66 23.84 -13.22
C ASP A 707 -28.91 24.08 -12.35
N PRO A 708 -30.12 23.75 -12.85
CA PRO A 708 -31.37 24.07 -12.14
C PRO A 708 -31.50 23.35 -10.78
N ARG A 709 -30.77 22.27 -10.56
CA ARG A 709 -30.80 21.52 -9.29
C ARG A 709 -30.01 22.22 -8.17
N MET A 710 -29.11 23.15 -8.52
CA MET A 710 -28.22 23.83 -7.57
C MET A 710 -28.62 25.29 -7.37
N ALA A 711 -28.49 25.78 -6.15
CA ALA A 711 -28.66 27.18 -5.78
C ALA A 711 -27.44 27.68 -4.97
N LEU A 712 -26.95 28.87 -5.32
CA LEU A 712 -25.96 29.59 -4.52
C LEU A 712 -26.66 30.42 -3.45
N ARG A 713 -26.15 30.40 -2.21
CA ARG A 713 -26.68 31.09 -1.05
C ARG A 713 -25.56 31.86 -0.35
N ARG A 714 -25.50 33.16 -0.55
CA ARG A 714 -24.48 33.98 0.11
C ARG A 714 -24.90 34.36 1.51
N ILE A 715 -24.19 33.85 2.52
CA ILE A 715 -24.41 34.21 3.94
C ILE A 715 -24.03 35.69 4.12
N GLY A 716 -24.92 36.49 4.74
CA GLY A 716 -24.77 37.92 4.88
C GLY A 716 -25.56 38.76 3.86
N GLU A 717 -26.02 38.18 2.76
CA GLU A 717 -27.02 38.74 1.87
C GLU A 717 -28.44 38.23 2.16
N LEU A 718 -28.55 37.11 2.82
CA LEU A 718 -29.78 36.55 3.35
C LEU A 718 -29.91 36.84 4.86
N GLU A 719 -31.12 36.93 5.35
CA GLU A 719 -31.37 37.02 6.78
C GLU A 719 -30.89 35.73 7.49
N ASP A 720 -30.20 35.90 8.62
CA ASP A 720 -29.68 34.78 9.41
C ASP A 720 -30.73 33.74 9.78
N ALA A 721 -31.97 34.19 10.08
CA ALA A 721 -33.09 33.30 10.39
C ALA A 721 -33.46 32.42 9.17
N ALA A 722 -33.42 32.96 7.95
CA ALA A 722 -33.71 32.22 6.73
C ALA A 722 -32.61 31.17 6.44
N VAL A 723 -31.35 31.56 6.60
CA VAL A 723 -30.19 30.63 6.44
C VAL A 723 -30.31 29.45 7.42
N ARG A 724 -30.66 29.76 8.71
CA ARG A 724 -30.86 28.69 9.72
C ARG A 724 -32.00 27.75 9.32
N ALA A 725 -33.16 28.32 8.99
CA ALA A 725 -34.34 27.52 8.63
C ALA A 725 -34.10 26.62 7.39
N GLU A 726 -33.37 27.12 6.38
CA GLU A 726 -33.04 26.35 5.19
C GLU A 726 -32.07 25.18 5.53
N ILE A 727 -31.06 25.40 6.40
CA ILE A 727 -30.12 24.34 6.83
C ILE A 727 -30.83 23.33 7.77
N GLU A 728 -31.68 23.78 8.66
CA GLU A 728 -32.51 22.92 9.52
C GLU A 728 -33.50 22.09 8.73
N GLY A 729 -33.99 22.59 7.61
CA GLY A 729 -34.90 21.90 6.70
C GLY A 729 -34.21 20.99 5.66
N ALA A 730 -32.88 20.89 5.65
CA ALA A 730 -32.15 19.99 4.73
C ALA A 730 -32.15 18.56 5.29
N ASP A 731 -32.29 17.55 4.42
CA ASP A 731 -32.17 16.13 4.77
C ASP A 731 -30.74 15.71 5.05
N VAL A 732 -29.77 16.33 4.36
CA VAL A 732 -28.34 16.14 4.62
C VAL A 732 -27.61 17.48 4.57
N VAL A 733 -26.68 17.69 5.50
CA VAL A 733 -25.83 18.87 5.56
C VAL A 733 -24.37 18.46 5.44
N ILE A 734 -23.65 18.98 4.44
CA ILE A 734 -22.25 18.69 4.21
C ILE A 734 -21.40 19.89 4.64
N GLY A 735 -20.57 19.71 5.67
CA GLY A 735 -19.70 20.75 6.21
C GLY A 735 -18.35 20.82 5.51
N ALA A 736 -18.25 21.53 4.38
CA ALA A 736 -17.02 21.70 3.59
C ALA A 736 -16.23 22.94 4.02
N LEU A 737 -15.84 22.99 5.28
CA LEU A 737 -15.32 24.18 5.98
C LEU A 737 -13.80 24.33 5.98
N GLY A 738 -13.12 23.55 5.10
CA GLY A 738 -11.66 23.55 4.94
C GLY A 738 -10.95 22.65 5.94
N TYR A 739 -9.61 22.61 5.81
CA TYR A 739 -8.74 21.75 6.61
C TYR A 739 -7.94 22.59 7.62
N ARG A 740 -7.60 21.94 8.74
CA ARG A 740 -6.61 22.43 9.71
C ARG A 740 -5.27 21.74 9.47
N PRO A 741 -4.14 22.42 9.76
CA PRO A 741 -2.84 21.76 9.69
C PRO A 741 -2.77 20.66 10.76
N ARG A 742 -2.27 19.51 10.38
CA ARG A 742 -1.92 18.43 11.32
C ARG A 742 -0.52 18.73 11.86
N ALA A 743 -0.44 19.54 12.94
CA ALA A 743 0.83 19.89 13.55
C ALA A 743 1.43 18.69 14.31
N LEU A 744 2.74 18.59 14.31
CA LEU A 744 3.49 17.66 15.16
C LEU A 744 3.60 18.31 16.57
N PRO A 745 3.31 17.60 17.68
CA PRO A 745 3.62 18.06 19.02
C PRO A 745 5.12 18.34 19.17
N LEU A 746 5.47 19.58 19.50
CA LEU A 746 6.84 20.02 19.72
C LEU A 746 7.05 20.39 21.18
N PHE A 747 8.23 20.06 21.71
CA PHE A 747 8.61 20.33 23.09
C PHE A 747 9.96 21.06 23.12
N ASP A 748 10.13 21.99 24.07
CA ASP A 748 11.39 22.68 24.32
C ASP A 748 12.40 21.77 25.03
N GLN A 749 13.56 22.34 25.41
CA GLN A 749 14.64 21.59 26.10
C GLN A 749 14.22 21.15 27.51
N GLU A 750 13.41 21.95 28.19
CA GLU A 750 12.86 21.71 29.51
C GLU A 750 11.74 20.65 29.49
N GLY A 751 11.20 20.34 28.30
CA GLY A 751 10.11 19.39 28.10
C GLY A 751 8.71 20.01 28.14
N ASN A 752 8.61 21.35 28.11
CA ASN A 752 7.33 22.01 27.98
C ASN A 752 6.84 21.97 26.53
N ARG A 753 5.54 21.78 26.34
CA ARG A 753 4.95 21.80 25.01
C ARG A 753 5.01 23.22 24.43
N ILE A 754 5.56 23.35 23.23
CA ILE A 754 5.54 24.58 22.46
C ILE A 754 4.13 24.77 21.91
N ALA A 755 3.42 25.79 22.36
CA ALA A 755 2.13 26.15 21.79
C ALA A 755 2.33 26.71 20.39
N LEU A 756 1.77 26.08 19.38
CA LEU A 756 1.89 26.50 17.98
C LEU A 756 0.73 27.41 17.57
N ALA A 757 0.95 28.31 16.64
CA ALA A 757 -0.10 29.10 16.02
C ALA A 757 -1.19 28.21 15.39
N ALA A 758 -0.82 27.01 14.98
CA ALA A 758 -1.72 25.98 14.49
C ALA A 758 -2.72 25.43 15.53
N ASP A 759 -2.43 25.59 16.82
CA ASP A 759 -3.31 25.15 17.93
C ASP A 759 -4.45 26.15 18.18
N ALA A 760 -4.37 27.37 17.61
CA ALA A 760 -5.38 28.43 17.81
C ALA A 760 -6.76 28.04 17.25
N PRO A 761 -7.86 28.54 17.86
CA PRO A 761 -9.20 28.36 17.32
C PRO A 761 -9.37 29.05 15.95
N GLY A 762 -10.39 28.63 15.19
CA GLY A 762 -10.68 29.19 13.87
C GLY A 762 -9.88 28.53 12.74
N ARG A 763 -9.24 29.31 11.87
CA ARG A 763 -8.42 28.84 10.73
C ARG A 763 -6.95 29.17 10.96
N PRO A 764 -6.28 28.43 11.83
CA PRO A 764 -4.90 28.69 12.20
C PRO A 764 -3.95 28.47 11.01
N ARG A 765 -2.80 29.09 11.03
CA ARG A 765 -1.69 28.83 10.13
C ARG A 765 -0.57 28.11 10.89
N LEU A 766 0.16 27.26 10.21
CA LEU A 766 1.30 26.57 10.80
C LEU A 766 2.61 27.34 10.58
N VAL A 767 2.72 28.07 9.45
CA VAL A 767 3.98 28.65 8.98
C VAL A 767 3.88 30.15 8.68
N ASP A 768 5.03 30.80 8.69
CA ASP A 768 5.24 32.18 8.20
C ASP A 768 5.44 32.19 6.66
N GLN A 769 5.84 33.36 6.12
CA GLN A 769 6.11 33.55 4.69
C GLN A 769 7.35 32.80 4.18
N GLN A 770 8.27 32.41 5.05
CA GLN A 770 9.45 31.60 4.73
C GLN A 770 9.24 30.11 5.02
N CYS A 771 8.00 29.67 5.21
CA CYS A 771 7.63 28.30 5.54
C CYS A 771 8.21 27.78 6.87
N ARG A 772 8.63 28.66 7.79
CA ARG A 772 9.07 28.30 9.14
C ARG A 772 7.83 28.11 10.02
N VAL A 773 7.82 27.05 10.81
CA VAL A 773 6.73 26.82 11.80
C VAL A 773 6.78 27.91 12.85
N ILE A 774 5.62 28.45 13.23
CA ILE A 774 5.48 29.55 14.19
C ILE A 774 4.76 29.11 15.47
N ASP A 775 5.23 29.65 16.60
CA ASP A 775 4.59 29.49 17.89
C ASP A 775 3.31 30.36 18.01
N ALA A 776 2.63 30.29 19.15
CA ALA A 776 1.38 31.01 19.41
C ALA A 776 1.57 32.53 19.39
N GLU A 777 2.79 33.03 19.64
CA GLU A 777 3.16 34.44 19.60
C GLU A 777 3.61 34.90 18.20
N GLY A 778 3.64 33.96 17.21
CA GLY A 778 4.02 34.26 15.84
C GLY A 778 5.54 34.23 15.58
N ARG A 779 6.34 33.78 16.53
CA ARG A 779 7.81 33.67 16.40
C ARG A 779 8.16 32.35 15.71
N PRO A 780 9.15 32.33 14.81
CA PRO A 780 9.61 31.07 14.19
C PRO A 780 10.20 30.10 15.23
N VAL A 781 9.73 28.83 15.18
CA VAL A 781 10.34 27.74 15.94
C VAL A 781 11.65 27.35 15.25
N PRO A 782 12.81 27.47 15.93
CA PRO A 782 14.11 27.27 15.29
C PRO A 782 14.29 25.90 14.64
N GLY A 783 14.72 25.89 13.37
CA GLY A 783 14.98 24.66 12.62
C GLY A 783 13.73 23.85 12.23
N VAL A 784 12.53 24.41 12.35
CA VAL A 784 11.28 23.70 11.99
C VAL A 784 10.56 24.39 10.85
N PHE A 785 10.29 23.65 9.81
CA PHE A 785 9.59 24.09 8.59
C PHE A 785 8.28 23.32 8.40
N GLY A 786 7.38 23.86 7.56
CA GLY A 786 6.12 23.18 7.26
C GLY A 786 5.71 23.36 5.80
N ILE A 787 5.16 22.29 5.20
CA ILE A 787 4.68 22.28 3.82
C ILE A 787 3.39 21.44 3.72
N GLY A 788 2.56 21.74 2.73
CA GLY A 788 1.40 20.92 2.38
C GLY A 788 0.07 21.56 2.71
N LEU A 789 -0.98 20.74 2.57
CA LEU A 789 -2.37 21.18 2.73
C LEU A 789 -2.59 21.77 4.12
N ALA A 790 -3.21 22.97 4.15
CA ALA A 790 -3.51 23.71 5.37
C ALA A 790 -2.27 24.24 6.14
N SER A 791 -1.03 24.14 5.62
CA SER A 791 0.14 24.78 6.27
C SER A 791 -0.05 26.28 6.52
N GLY A 792 -0.88 26.91 5.70
CA GLY A 792 -1.28 28.28 5.89
C GLY A 792 -0.26 29.30 5.35
N HIS A 793 0.59 28.86 4.41
CA HIS A 793 1.53 29.75 3.73
C HIS A 793 0.80 30.89 3.02
N VAL A 794 1.29 32.11 3.20
CA VAL A 794 0.84 33.32 2.47
C VAL A 794 2.01 33.81 1.64
N PRO A 795 1.93 33.72 0.29
CA PRO A 795 3.01 34.17 -0.58
C PRO A 795 3.40 35.62 -0.35
N ASP A 796 4.67 35.92 -0.45
CA ASP A 796 5.16 37.30 -0.54
C ASP A 796 5.15 37.77 -2.02
N GLY A 797 5.46 39.08 -2.22
CA GLY A 797 5.40 39.69 -3.56
C GLY A 797 6.31 39.06 -4.62
N ARG A 798 7.36 38.31 -4.22
CA ARG A 798 8.27 37.61 -5.17
C ARG A 798 7.64 36.36 -5.75
N LEU A 799 6.86 35.63 -4.95
CA LEU A 799 6.11 34.47 -5.41
C LEU A 799 4.85 34.87 -6.20
N GLY A 800 4.49 36.16 -6.21
CA GLY A 800 3.28 36.65 -6.85
C GLY A 800 2.03 36.33 -6.06
N GLY A 801 0.92 36.78 -6.60
CA GLY A 801 -0.41 36.68 -6.00
C GLY A 801 -1.11 38.03 -6.14
N GLU A 802 -2.42 38.03 -6.16
CA GLU A 802 -3.24 39.23 -6.17
C GLU A 802 -3.27 39.88 -4.76
N ALA A 803 -3.25 41.21 -4.71
CA ALA A 803 -3.27 41.99 -3.46
C ALA A 803 -4.56 41.74 -2.62
N SER A 804 -5.66 41.42 -3.28
CA SER A 804 -6.95 41.10 -2.63
C SER A 804 -6.97 39.71 -1.97
N PHE A 805 -5.95 38.88 -2.16
CA PHE A 805 -5.90 37.54 -1.57
C PHE A 805 -5.65 37.59 -0.06
N SER A 806 -6.62 37.18 0.69
CA SER A 806 -6.55 37.08 2.17
C SER A 806 -6.61 35.63 2.67
N GLY A 807 -6.42 34.68 1.76
CA GLY A 807 -6.45 33.25 2.02
C GLY A 807 -5.08 32.65 2.35
N LYS A 808 -4.97 31.34 2.21
CA LYS A 808 -3.76 30.56 2.34
C LYS A 808 -3.49 29.85 1.02
N ALA A 809 -2.26 29.95 0.52
CA ALA A 809 -1.88 29.33 -0.72
C ALA A 809 -1.66 27.82 -0.51
N ASN A 810 -2.29 27.03 -1.37
CA ASN A 810 -2.11 25.59 -1.45
C ASN A 810 -2.02 25.19 -2.93
N GLY A 811 -1.34 24.12 -3.23
CA GLY A 811 -1.30 23.56 -4.57
C GLY A 811 0.00 22.85 -4.87
N LEU A 812 -0.12 21.77 -5.62
CA LEU A 812 1.01 20.89 -5.96
C LEU A 812 2.13 21.65 -6.68
N TRP A 813 1.76 22.54 -7.61
CA TRP A 813 2.73 23.39 -8.32
C TRP A 813 3.62 24.21 -7.36
N LEU A 814 3.00 24.89 -6.38
CA LEU A 814 3.74 25.70 -5.40
C LEU A 814 4.70 24.86 -4.59
N TRP A 815 4.27 23.65 -4.21
CA TRP A 815 5.09 22.73 -3.40
C TRP A 815 6.26 22.13 -4.19
N GLN A 816 6.07 21.83 -5.46
CA GLN A 816 7.11 21.24 -6.33
C GLN A 816 8.10 22.26 -6.88
N ASN A 817 7.82 23.55 -6.75
CA ASN A 817 8.65 24.64 -7.32
C ASN A 817 8.95 25.69 -6.24
N ASP A 818 8.08 26.67 -6.07
CA ASP A 818 8.37 27.90 -5.32
C ASP A 818 8.64 27.63 -3.81
N ILE A 819 7.67 27.06 -3.11
CA ILE A 819 7.73 26.76 -1.67
C ILE A 819 8.73 25.64 -1.38
N GLY A 820 8.72 24.59 -2.21
CA GLY A 820 9.66 23.47 -2.08
C GLY A 820 11.11 23.95 -2.19
N GLN A 821 11.42 24.73 -3.21
CA GLN A 821 12.76 25.28 -3.41
C GLN A 821 13.17 26.20 -2.25
N MET A 822 12.27 27.07 -1.78
CA MET A 822 12.52 27.95 -0.63
C MET A 822 12.91 27.16 0.65
N ILE A 823 12.26 26.01 0.90
CA ILE A 823 12.61 25.16 2.03
C ILE A 823 13.93 24.44 1.77
N VAL A 824 14.15 23.89 0.56
CA VAL A 824 15.39 23.22 0.15
C VAL A 824 16.60 24.14 0.36
N ASP A 825 16.53 25.40 -0.08
CA ASP A 825 17.59 26.38 0.10
C ASP A 825 17.92 26.58 1.58
N GLN A 826 16.90 26.76 2.43
CA GLN A 826 17.08 26.89 3.87
C GLN A 826 17.60 25.62 4.55
N LEU A 827 17.33 24.44 4.01
CA LEU A 827 17.90 23.19 4.51
C LEU A 827 19.40 23.08 4.18
N LEU A 828 19.82 23.62 3.04
CA LEU A 828 21.22 23.59 2.57
C LEU A 828 22.10 24.71 3.12
N ASP A 829 21.54 25.90 3.40
CA ASP A 829 22.29 27.10 3.78
C ASP A 829 23.14 26.97 5.07
N SER A 830 22.76 26.09 6.00
CA SER A 830 23.54 25.82 7.20
C SER A 830 24.81 25.00 6.94
N GLN A 831 24.99 24.42 5.76
CA GLN A 831 26.17 23.64 5.40
C GLN A 831 27.33 24.52 4.91
N ALA A 832 27.03 25.69 4.36
CA ALA A 832 28.06 26.63 3.94
C ALA A 832 28.84 27.27 5.13
N GLN A 833 28.21 27.30 6.32
CA GLN A 833 28.86 27.84 7.54
C GLN A 833 29.69 26.80 8.30
N ALA A 834 29.50 25.49 8.04
CA ALA A 834 30.27 24.42 8.69
C ALA A 834 31.54 24.03 7.92
N VAL A 835 31.73 24.52 6.68
CA VAL A 835 32.86 24.24 5.79
C VAL A 835 33.75 25.48 5.62
N ALA A 836 33.33 26.64 6.10
CA ALA A 836 34.14 27.88 6.21
C ALA A 836 34.66 28.06 7.65
#